data_44e992f8ab9aa731da9ee86f971da391
#
_entry.id   44e992f8ab9aa731da9ee86f971da391
#
_cell.length_a   1.000
_cell.length_b   1.000
_cell.length_c   1.000
_cell.angle_alpha   90.00
_cell.angle_beta   90.00
_cell.angle_gamma   90.00
#
_symmetry.space_group_name_H-M   'P 1'
#
loop_
_entity.id
_entity.type
_entity.pdbx_description
1 polymer ?
#
loop_
_entity_poly.entity_id
_entity_poly.type
_entity_poly.pdbx_seq_one_letter_code
_entity_poly.pdbx_strand_id
1 'polypeptide(L)'
;MAERSFKKEVQQLRIGAGEEFRGEGILAVTKALLQSGVGYVAGYQGSPISHLMDVLADANDILQELGVHFEASASEATAAATLAASVMYPIRGAVTWKSTVGTNVASDALANLASGGVTGGALVIVGEDYGEGSSIMQERSHAFAMKSQIWLLDPRPNLESMVKAVEDGFALSEASKTPVMLQLRIRGCHVHGRFIAKENKRPAFSLAEALESPARDTSRIVLPPASFLHEQEKIKERWPAAIRYIKEHQLNELFDGEQDDIGLILQGGLYNGVIRALQLLGLADNFGNSRIPLYVMNVTYPVIEDEVIDFCRGKRAVLLLEEGQPDYIEQNLHAVLRRAGVSTQLSGKDVLPMAGEYTTQVMRDGLREFLKRNRPESLQTHPAVAADGQAQAPAEPQAEPAAISITEISRPKPARPAEQPITFHKHVEGLAAVVPPRPAGFCTGCPERPIFSALTLAQETLGQHHISCDIGCHLFSILPPFNLGATTMGYGLGASSAAAFNVPAAKRPISIMGDGGFWHNGLASGIGNAVFNKYDGVIVIVDNFYASATGGQDILSSRADNPDRSTNNPIDQAVRGVGVKWVRTLDRTYDVAKVRATIEEALTTDIKGPKVIIAQSECMLNKQRRVKPLFNKAVKEGKRVVKERFGVDPDVCTGDHACIRLSGCPSLTVKDSGDPLKEDPVAHVESSCVGCGNCGEVAHAAVLCPSFYRADIIHNPTGADRFVARLRGAVIGFLQRRRAARLAHDAL
;
A
#
# COMPACT_ATOMS: atom_id res chain seq x y z
N MET A 1 13.85 -7.46 -33.88
CA MET A 1 14.39 -8.71 -33.30
C MET A 1 13.18 -9.47 -32.77
N ALA A 2 13.09 -10.76 -32.99
CA ALA A 2 12.04 -11.57 -32.38
C ALA A 2 12.27 -11.60 -30.86
N GLU A 3 11.20 -11.44 -30.08
CA GLU A 3 11.20 -11.55 -28.64
C GLU A 3 11.70 -12.93 -28.21
N ARG A 4 12.52 -13.02 -27.15
CA ARG A 4 13.02 -14.31 -26.66
C ARG A 4 11.85 -15.08 -26.06
N SER A 5 11.66 -16.33 -26.49
CA SER A 5 10.65 -17.22 -25.91
C SER A 5 11.33 -18.23 -24.98
N PHE A 6 10.74 -18.45 -23.83
CA PHE A 6 11.19 -19.39 -22.81
C PHE A 6 10.45 -20.74 -22.84
N LYS A 7 9.60 -20.98 -23.86
CA LYS A 7 8.72 -22.17 -23.93
C LYS A 7 9.43 -23.52 -23.78
N LYS A 8 10.71 -23.60 -24.14
CA LYS A 8 11.51 -24.83 -23.93
C LYS A 8 12.10 -24.85 -22.53
N GLU A 9 12.65 -23.74 -22.09
CA GLU A 9 13.36 -23.61 -20.82
C GLU A 9 12.39 -23.77 -19.63
N VAL A 10 11.12 -23.31 -19.72
CA VAL A 10 10.14 -23.45 -18.64
C VAL A 10 9.82 -24.92 -18.29
N GLN A 11 10.13 -25.88 -19.18
CA GLN A 11 9.97 -27.30 -18.83
C GLN A 11 10.88 -27.72 -17.66
N GLN A 12 12.00 -27.03 -17.43
CA GLN A 12 12.84 -27.22 -16.25
C GLN A 12 12.11 -26.87 -14.94
N LEU A 13 11.03 -26.09 -14.98
CA LEU A 13 10.23 -25.79 -13.81
C LEU A 13 9.43 -27.00 -13.28
N ARG A 14 9.23 -28.04 -14.11
CA ARG A 14 8.49 -29.25 -13.76
C ARG A 14 9.29 -30.29 -12.98
N ILE A 15 10.63 -30.15 -12.96
CA ILE A 15 11.48 -31.14 -12.28
C ILE A 15 11.17 -31.21 -10.78
N GLY A 16 11.28 -32.41 -10.21
CA GLY A 16 10.93 -32.73 -8.84
C GLY A 16 12.10 -32.70 -7.86
N ALA A 17 11.84 -33.19 -6.65
CA ALA A 17 12.82 -33.25 -5.57
C ALA A 17 13.99 -34.21 -5.93
N GLY A 18 15.22 -33.74 -5.73
CA GLY A 18 16.45 -34.52 -5.97
C GLY A 18 16.96 -34.46 -7.41
N GLU A 19 16.20 -33.90 -8.33
CA GLU A 19 16.63 -33.72 -9.72
C GLU A 19 17.50 -32.46 -9.88
N GLU A 20 18.47 -32.54 -10.80
CA GLU A 20 19.37 -31.41 -11.08
C GLU A 20 18.67 -30.40 -12.02
N PHE A 21 18.41 -29.19 -11.52
CA PHE A 21 18.02 -28.08 -12.33
C PHE A 21 19.23 -27.47 -13.04
N ARG A 22 19.07 -27.11 -14.32
CA ARG A 22 20.08 -26.38 -15.11
C ARG A 22 19.40 -25.24 -15.86
N GLY A 23 19.89 -24.01 -15.70
CA GLY A 23 19.32 -22.87 -16.37
C GLY A 23 19.89 -21.53 -15.95
N GLU A 24 19.21 -20.50 -16.39
CA GLU A 24 19.50 -19.10 -16.08
C GLU A 24 18.96 -18.72 -14.70
N GLY A 25 19.57 -17.72 -14.05
CA GLY A 25 19.19 -17.23 -12.72
C GLY A 25 17.72 -16.89 -12.57
N ILE A 26 17.14 -16.19 -13.54
CA ILE A 26 15.70 -15.85 -13.53
C ILE A 26 14.81 -17.10 -13.53
N LEU A 27 15.18 -18.10 -14.33
CA LEU A 27 14.43 -19.36 -14.36
C LEU A 27 14.56 -20.12 -13.02
N ALA A 28 15.73 -20.09 -12.40
CA ALA A 28 15.96 -20.67 -11.07
C ALA A 28 15.14 -19.95 -9.97
N VAL A 29 15.04 -18.63 -10.03
CA VAL A 29 14.18 -17.84 -9.14
C VAL A 29 12.71 -18.22 -9.32
N THR A 30 12.25 -18.38 -10.57
CA THR A 30 10.88 -18.86 -10.85
C THR A 30 10.64 -20.24 -10.23
N LYS A 31 11.60 -21.18 -10.41
CA LYS A 31 11.52 -22.51 -9.78
C LYS A 31 11.45 -22.40 -8.24
N ALA A 32 12.24 -21.51 -7.65
CA ALA A 32 12.22 -21.26 -6.21
C ALA A 32 10.87 -20.73 -5.69
N LEU A 33 10.20 -19.87 -6.45
CA LEU A 33 8.83 -19.42 -6.14
C LEU A 33 7.85 -20.60 -6.09
N LEU A 34 7.91 -21.48 -7.11
CA LEU A 34 7.02 -22.66 -7.20
C LEU A 34 7.28 -23.67 -6.08
N GLN A 35 8.54 -23.97 -5.77
CA GLN A 35 8.86 -24.90 -4.66
C GLN A 35 8.63 -24.28 -3.27
N SER A 36 8.49 -22.95 -3.19
CA SER A 36 8.07 -22.25 -1.98
C SER A 36 6.57 -22.20 -1.78
N GLY A 37 5.75 -22.66 -2.74
CA GLY A 37 4.29 -22.66 -2.63
C GLY A 37 3.70 -21.26 -2.75
N VAL A 38 4.22 -20.42 -3.65
CA VAL A 38 3.66 -19.10 -3.95
C VAL A 38 2.22 -19.23 -4.47
N GLY A 39 1.31 -18.39 -4.01
CA GLY A 39 -0.09 -18.41 -4.43
C GLY A 39 -0.40 -17.48 -5.59
N TYR A 40 0.36 -16.41 -5.71
CA TYR A 40 0.24 -15.46 -6.81
C TYR A 40 1.55 -14.74 -7.07
N VAL A 41 1.75 -14.37 -8.33
CA VAL A 41 2.87 -13.54 -8.77
C VAL A 41 2.34 -12.45 -9.68
N ALA A 42 2.73 -11.21 -9.44
CA ALA A 42 2.40 -10.07 -10.28
C ALA A 42 3.67 -9.26 -10.60
N GLY A 43 3.64 -8.45 -11.64
CA GLY A 43 4.81 -7.63 -11.93
C GLY A 43 4.63 -6.71 -13.12
N TYR A 44 5.61 -5.82 -13.27
CA TYR A 44 5.72 -4.95 -14.42
C TYR A 44 7.12 -5.10 -15.04
N GLN A 45 7.18 -5.13 -16.38
CA GLN A 45 8.43 -5.35 -17.09
C GLN A 45 9.44 -4.22 -16.87
N GLY A 46 10.70 -4.57 -16.76
CA GLY A 46 11.83 -3.64 -16.64
C GLY A 46 13.17 -4.38 -16.61
N SER A 47 14.14 -4.00 -17.46
CA SER A 47 15.47 -4.61 -17.44
C SER A 47 16.20 -4.31 -16.12
N PRO A 48 16.91 -5.28 -15.50
CA PRO A 48 17.28 -6.60 -16.03
C PRO A 48 16.28 -7.73 -15.71
N ILE A 49 15.17 -7.47 -15.00
CA ILE A 49 14.27 -8.51 -14.48
C ILE A 49 13.09 -8.84 -15.42
N SER A 50 12.96 -8.19 -16.58
CA SER A 50 11.86 -8.40 -17.54
C SER A 50 11.60 -9.86 -17.86
N HIS A 51 12.65 -10.65 -18.04
CA HIS A 51 12.52 -12.06 -18.38
C HIS A 51 11.81 -12.89 -17.30
N LEU A 52 11.71 -12.42 -16.04
CA LEU A 52 10.92 -13.11 -15.04
C LEU A 52 9.42 -13.10 -15.43
N MET A 53 8.95 -11.97 -15.99
CA MET A 53 7.58 -11.87 -16.51
C MET A 53 7.36 -12.76 -17.73
N ASP A 54 8.35 -12.81 -18.63
CA ASP A 54 8.28 -13.64 -19.83
C ASP A 54 8.28 -15.14 -19.48
N VAL A 55 9.10 -15.56 -18.53
CA VAL A 55 9.13 -16.95 -18.00
C VAL A 55 7.80 -17.32 -17.37
N LEU A 56 7.20 -16.43 -16.55
CA LEU A 56 5.91 -16.68 -15.91
C LEU A 56 4.78 -16.76 -16.96
N ALA A 57 4.80 -15.91 -17.98
CA ALA A 57 3.81 -15.95 -19.06
C ALA A 57 3.95 -17.26 -19.88
N ASP A 58 5.15 -17.68 -20.23
CA ASP A 58 5.40 -18.92 -20.98
C ASP A 58 5.17 -20.19 -20.13
N ALA A 59 5.15 -20.07 -18.77
CA ALA A 59 4.88 -21.15 -17.82
C ALA A 59 3.42 -21.22 -17.38
N ASN A 60 2.50 -20.51 -18.03
CA ASN A 60 1.12 -20.35 -17.58
C ASN A 60 0.38 -21.70 -17.34
N ASP A 61 0.64 -22.73 -18.13
CA ASP A 61 0.11 -24.09 -17.93
C ASP A 61 0.57 -24.68 -16.60
N ILE A 62 1.85 -24.55 -16.26
CA ILE A 62 2.42 -25.02 -14.99
C ILE A 62 1.82 -24.26 -13.80
N LEU A 63 1.65 -22.94 -13.93
CA LEU A 63 1.07 -22.09 -12.90
C LEU A 63 -0.40 -22.50 -12.63
N GLN A 64 -1.17 -22.72 -13.68
CA GLN A 64 -2.58 -23.18 -13.56
C GLN A 64 -2.67 -24.55 -12.90
N GLU A 65 -1.82 -25.52 -13.29
CA GLU A 65 -1.76 -26.85 -12.67
C GLU A 65 -1.48 -26.78 -11.17
N LEU A 66 -0.62 -25.84 -10.76
CA LEU A 66 -0.26 -25.63 -9.35
C LEU A 66 -1.25 -24.76 -8.58
N GLY A 67 -2.18 -24.08 -9.27
CA GLY A 67 -3.11 -23.13 -8.66
C GLY A 67 -2.47 -21.78 -8.30
N VAL A 68 -1.43 -21.38 -9.03
CA VAL A 68 -0.74 -20.10 -8.88
C VAL A 68 -1.36 -19.07 -9.82
N HIS A 69 -1.83 -17.95 -9.28
CA HIS A 69 -2.30 -16.83 -10.08
C HIS A 69 -1.15 -15.98 -10.60
N PHE A 70 -1.11 -15.71 -11.90
CA PHE A 70 -0.13 -14.81 -12.51
C PHE A 70 -0.82 -13.61 -13.16
N GLU A 71 -0.30 -12.41 -12.92
CA GLU A 71 -0.80 -11.17 -13.50
C GLU A 71 0.33 -10.28 -14.04
N ALA A 72 0.25 -9.92 -15.33
CA ALA A 72 1.01 -8.82 -15.88
C ALA A 72 0.32 -7.51 -15.50
N SER A 73 0.90 -6.77 -14.58
CA SER A 73 0.30 -5.55 -14.04
C SER A 73 0.45 -4.36 -14.99
N ALA A 74 -0.47 -3.41 -14.95
CA ALA A 74 -0.40 -2.19 -15.77
C ALA A 74 0.64 -1.19 -15.26
N SER A 75 1.09 -1.34 -14.01
CA SER A 75 2.16 -0.54 -13.39
C SER A 75 2.74 -1.27 -12.19
N GLU A 76 3.89 -0.80 -11.71
CA GLU A 76 4.52 -1.32 -10.48
C GLU A 76 3.68 -1.01 -9.24
N ALA A 77 2.94 0.11 -9.22
CA ALA A 77 1.99 0.42 -8.16
C ALA A 77 0.89 -0.63 -8.07
N THR A 78 0.37 -1.09 -9.22
CA THR A 78 -0.59 -2.19 -9.28
C THR A 78 0.04 -3.49 -8.76
N ALA A 79 1.22 -3.84 -9.26
CA ALA A 79 1.92 -5.04 -8.81
C ALA A 79 2.12 -5.04 -7.29
N ALA A 80 2.62 -3.94 -6.72
CA ALA A 80 2.78 -3.81 -5.27
C ALA A 80 1.45 -3.94 -4.51
N ALA A 81 0.37 -3.36 -5.04
CA ALA A 81 -0.95 -3.42 -4.41
C ALA A 81 -1.56 -4.83 -4.39
N THR A 82 -1.18 -5.73 -5.32
CA THR A 82 -1.64 -7.14 -5.28
C THR A 82 -1.20 -7.86 -4.01
N LEU A 83 -0.09 -7.43 -3.37
CA LEU A 83 0.36 -7.98 -2.08
C LEU A 83 -0.64 -7.76 -0.93
N ALA A 84 -1.70 -6.98 -1.15
CA ALA A 84 -2.84 -6.86 -0.23
C ALA A 84 -3.43 -8.22 0.17
N ALA A 85 -3.38 -9.22 -0.71
CA ALA A 85 -3.83 -10.58 -0.39
C ALA A 85 -3.00 -11.19 0.76
N SER A 86 -1.68 -11.00 0.77
CA SER A 86 -0.81 -11.48 1.85
C SER A 86 -0.95 -10.68 3.15
N VAL A 87 -1.56 -9.50 3.13
CA VAL A 87 -1.89 -8.76 4.37
C VAL A 87 -2.97 -9.47 5.15
N MET A 88 -4.05 -9.91 4.46
CA MET A 88 -5.24 -10.47 5.11
C MET A 88 -5.23 -12.00 5.22
N TYR A 89 -4.52 -12.69 4.32
CA TYR A 89 -4.57 -14.14 4.23
C TYR A 89 -3.18 -14.76 4.38
N PRO A 90 -3.09 -16.01 4.92
CA PRO A 90 -1.82 -16.72 5.06
C PRO A 90 -1.38 -17.31 3.70
N ILE A 91 -1.24 -16.46 2.69
CA ILE A 91 -0.85 -16.82 1.34
C ILE A 91 0.44 -16.13 0.96
N ARG A 92 1.39 -16.87 0.37
CA ARG A 92 2.62 -16.32 -0.16
C ARG A 92 2.38 -15.63 -1.48
N GLY A 93 2.80 -14.36 -1.57
CA GLY A 93 2.73 -13.55 -2.78
C GLY A 93 4.08 -13.00 -3.17
N ALA A 94 4.36 -12.91 -4.48
CA ALA A 94 5.55 -12.28 -4.99
C ALA A 94 5.22 -11.24 -6.05
N VAL A 95 6.02 -10.18 -6.09
CA VAL A 95 5.91 -9.14 -7.13
C VAL A 95 7.29 -8.79 -7.66
N THR A 96 7.34 -8.29 -8.91
CA THR A 96 8.62 -7.99 -9.55
C THR A 96 8.57 -6.76 -10.45
N TRP A 97 9.68 -6.00 -10.47
CA TRP A 97 9.90 -4.86 -11.35
C TRP A 97 11.38 -4.41 -11.35
N LYS A 98 11.72 -3.46 -12.24
CA LYS A 98 13.02 -2.77 -12.20
C LYS A 98 13.11 -1.85 -10.98
N SER A 99 14.25 -1.86 -10.27
CA SER A 99 14.38 -1.26 -8.95
C SER A 99 14.04 0.23 -8.87
N THR A 100 14.85 1.15 -9.36
CA THR A 100 14.64 2.59 -9.05
C THR A 100 13.33 3.12 -9.59
N VAL A 101 13.04 2.90 -10.88
CA VAL A 101 11.81 3.41 -11.50
C VAL A 101 10.59 2.77 -10.85
N GLY A 102 10.56 1.43 -10.78
CA GLY A 102 9.41 0.69 -10.29
C GLY A 102 9.17 0.90 -8.80
N THR A 103 10.22 0.91 -8.01
CA THR A 103 10.11 1.12 -6.56
C THR A 103 9.58 2.52 -6.22
N ASN A 104 9.96 3.54 -7.01
CA ASN A 104 9.41 4.89 -6.87
C ASN A 104 7.91 4.93 -7.21
N VAL A 105 7.49 4.28 -8.30
CA VAL A 105 6.07 4.17 -8.68
C VAL A 105 5.27 3.39 -7.64
N ALA A 106 5.84 2.32 -7.09
CA ALA A 106 5.23 1.46 -6.07
C ALA A 106 5.26 2.04 -4.64
N SER A 107 5.90 3.19 -4.43
CA SER A 107 6.27 3.73 -3.11
C SER A 107 5.10 3.86 -2.14
N ASP A 108 3.94 4.31 -2.59
CA ASP A 108 2.74 4.46 -1.75
C ASP A 108 2.22 3.08 -1.28
N ALA A 109 2.07 2.13 -2.20
CA ALA A 109 1.65 0.77 -1.87
C ALA A 109 2.63 0.07 -0.91
N LEU A 110 3.94 0.19 -1.16
CA LEU A 110 4.97 -0.39 -0.31
C LEU A 110 5.00 0.24 1.10
N ALA A 111 4.77 1.55 1.22
CA ALA A 111 4.68 2.22 2.51
C ALA A 111 3.48 1.71 3.34
N ASN A 112 2.33 1.54 2.71
CA ASN A 112 1.14 0.97 3.35
C ASN A 112 1.37 -0.50 3.75
N LEU A 113 1.94 -1.31 2.86
CA LEU A 113 2.29 -2.71 3.11
C LEU A 113 3.26 -2.86 4.30
N ALA A 114 4.31 -2.05 4.33
CA ALA A 114 5.31 -2.07 5.41
C ALA A 114 4.73 -1.61 6.76
N SER A 115 3.80 -0.64 6.75
CA SER A 115 3.10 -0.19 7.95
C SER A 115 2.21 -1.30 8.52
N GLY A 116 1.22 -1.76 7.76
CA GLY A 116 0.26 -2.79 8.20
C GLY A 116 0.91 -4.15 8.46
N GLY A 117 2.00 -4.46 7.77
CA GLY A 117 2.64 -5.77 7.78
C GLY A 117 1.84 -6.83 7.05
N VAL A 118 2.26 -8.07 7.15
CA VAL A 118 1.68 -9.19 6.41
C VAL A 118 1.34 -10.36 7.32
N THR A 119 0.35 -11.15 6.91
CA THR A 119 -0.03 -12.42 7.54
C THR A 119 0.62 -13.60 6.79
N GLY A 120 0.60 -13.55 5.47
CA GLY A 120 1.35 -14.46 4.60
C GLY A 120 2.69 -13.88 4.17
N GLY A 121 3.56 -14.70 3.58
CA GLY A 121 4.86 -14.24 3.06
C GLY A 121 4.69 -13.29 1.87
N ALA A 122 5.36 -12.13 1.90
CA ALA A 122 5.35 -11.17 0.81
C ALA A 122 6.78 -10.87 0.33
N LEU A 123 7.05 -11.17 -0.94
CA LEU A 123 8.37 -11.01 -1.55
C LEU A 123 8.30 -9.98 -2.69
N VAL A 124 9.17 -8.99 -2.65
CA VAL A 124 9.34 -7.94 -3.68
C VAL A 124 10.65 -8.18 -4.39
N ILE A 125 10.62 -8.70 -5.61
CA ILE A 125 11.83 -9.03 -6.39
C ILE A 125 12.15 -7.85 -7.30
N VAL A 126 13.27 -7.20 -7.04
CA VAL A 126 13.72 -6.04 -7.82
C VAL A 126 14.96 -6.35 -8.64
N GLY A 127 14.93 -6.00 -9.91
CA GLY A 127 16.09 -6.10 -10.78
C GLY A 127 16.96 -4.85 -10.67
N GLU A 128 18.26 -4.99 -10.43
CA GLU A 128 19.17 -3.88 -10.22
C GLU A 128 20.32 -3.86 -11.22
N ASP A 129 20.66 -2.66 -11.70
CA ASP A 129 21.65 -2.41 -12.73
C ASP A 129 22.34 -1.06 -12.46
N TYR A 130 23.58 -1.11 -11.97
CA TYR A 130 24.36 0.09 -11.60
C TYR A 130 25.07 0.78 -12.77
N GLY A 131 24.81 0.40 -14.00
CA GLY A 131 25.36 1.06 -15.17
C GLY A 131 25.67 0.16 -16.36
N GLU A 132 25.48 -1.15 -16.22
CA GLU A 132 25.77 -2.13 -17.26
C GLU A 132 24.75 -2.21 -18.38
N GLY A 133 24.02 -1.25 -18.71
CA GLY A 133 23.20 -1.47 -19.87
C GLY A 133 22.07 -0.51 -20.06
N SER A 134 20.99 -0.62 -19.33
CA SER A 134 19.77 0.10 -19.66
C SER A 134 19.27 1.05 -18.56
N SER A 135 20.01 1.18 -17.47
CA SER A 135 19.64 2.13 -16.42
C SER A 135 19.96 3.56 -16.81
N ILE A 136 18.94 4.42 -16.76
CA ILE A 136 19.08 5.84 -17.04
C ILE A 136 19.50 6.64 -15.80
N MET A 137 19.49 6.01 -14.63
CA MET A 137 19.91 6.59 -13.35
C MET A 137 20.46 5.51 -12.44
N GLN A 138 21.27 5.91 -11.47
CA GLN A 138 21.81 4.99 -10.46
C GLN A 138 20.72 4.42 -9.56
N GLU A 139 20.83 3.13 -9.29
CA GLU A 139 19.88 2.39 -8.46
C GLU A 139 20.09 2.67 -6.96
N ARG A 140 19.05 2.53 -6.15
CA ARG A 140 19.06 2.86 -4.70
C ARG A 140 18.15 1.99 -3.87
N SER A 141 18.09 0.67 -4.15
CA SER A 141 17.20 -0.24 -3.42
C SER A 141 17.49 -0.28 -1.93
N HIS A 142 18.75 -0.18 -1.50
CA HIS A 142 19.11 -0.13 -0.08
C HIS A 142 18.49 1.09 0.62
N ALA A 143 18.63 2.29 0.04
CA ALA A 143 18.03 3.52 0.56
C ALA A 143 16.50 3.42 0.67
N PHE A 144 15.87 2.79 -0.32
CA PHE A 144 14.43 2.58 -0.32
C PHE A 144 13.98 1.60 0.77
N ALA A 145 14.71 0.50 0.93
CA ALA A 145 14.44 -0.50 1.97
C ALA A 145 14.55 0.12 3.37
N MET A 146 15.59 0.94 3.63
CA MET A 146 15.75 1.70 4.87
C MET A 146 14.58 2.65 5.12
N LYS A 147 14.23 3.49 4.13
CA LYS A 147 13.13 4.46 4.23
C LYS A 147 11.79 3.78 4.54
N SER A 148 11.52 2.65 3.90
CA SER A 148 10.25 1.94 4.01
C SER A 148 10.25 0.86 5.10
N GLN A 149 11.41 0.56 5.67
CA GLN A 149 11.61 -0.49 6.68
C GLN A 149 11.13 -1.87 6.19
N ILE A 150 11.55 -2.22 4.98
CA ILE A 150 11.37 -3.52 4.33
C ILE A 150 12.73 -4.23 4.35
N TRP A 151 12.78 -5.50 4.73
CA TRP A 151 14.07 -6.22 4.81
C TRP A 151 14.64 -6.42 3.42
N LEU A 152 15.95 -6.28 3.24
CA LEU A 152 16.60 -6.35 1.94
C LEU A 152 17.61 -7.49 1.89
N LEU A 153 17.37 -8.45 0.97
CA LEU A 153 18.27 -9.53 0.62
C LEU A 153 19.01 -9.18 -0.67
N ASP A 154 20.33 -9.38 -0.67
CA ASP A 154 21.23 -9.21 -1.82
C ASP A 154 22.15 -10.45 -1.90
N PRO A 155 21.62 -11.60 -2.39
CA PRO A 155 22.32 -12.89 -2.33
C PRO A 155 23.51 -12.95 -3.28
N ARG A 156 24.46 -13.85 -2.99
CA ARG A 156 25.54 -14.18 -3.92
C ARG A 156 24.97 -14.59 -5.29
N PRO A 157 25.56 -14.13 -6.42
CA PRO A 157 25.04 -14.37 -7.76
C PRO A 157 25.41 -15.78 -8.27
N ASN A 158 24.82 -16.79 -7.65
CA ASN A 158 24.79 -18.18 -8.09
C ASN A 158 23.40 -18.77 -7.80
N LEU A 159 23.03 -19.85 -8.51
CA LEU A 159 21.67 -20.37 -8.45
C LEU A 159 21.27 -20.87 -7.04
N GLU A 160 22.16 -21.56 -6.36
CA GLU A 160 21.88 -22.12 -5.02
C GLU A 160 21.57 -21.00 -4.01
N SER A 161 22.41 -19.95 -3.99
CA SER A 161 22.21 -18.80 -3.08
C SER A 161 20.95 -18.01 -3.42
N MET A 162 20.64 -17.81 -4.71
CA MET A 162 19.43 -17.08 -5.13
C MET A 162 18.17 -17.88 -4.83
N VAL A 163 18.17 -19.19 -5.06
CA VAL A 163 17.05 -20.08 -4.71
C VAL A 163 16.81 -20.08 -3.20
N LYS A 164 17.87 -20.22 -2.41
CA LYS A 164 17.81 -20.14 -0.95
C LYS A 164 17.26 -18.78 -0.49
N ALA A 165 17.69 -17.68 -1.11
CA ALA A 165 17.20 -16.34 -0.76
C ALA A 165 15.71 -16.15 -1.05
N VAL A 166 15.12 -16.77 -2.05
CA VAL A 166 13.68 -16.78 -2.27
C VAL A 166 12.96 -17.52 -1.14
N GLU A 167 13.45 -18.72 -0.79
CA GLU A 167 12.86 -19.53 0.30
C GLU A 167 12.96 -18.83 1.65
N ASP A 168 14.16 -18.34 1.99
CA ASP A 168 14.40 -17.59 3.22
C ASP A 168 13.64 -16.26 3.24
N GLY A 169 13.49 -15.60 2.10
CA GLY A 169 12.73 -14.37 1.96
C GLY A 169 11.27 -14.53 2.38
N PHE A 170 10.60 -15.60 1.94
CA PHE A 170 9.24 -15.90 2.40
C PHE A 170 9.20 -16.25 3.88
N ALA A 171 10.12 -17.09 4.34
CA ALA A 171 10.13 -17.50 5.74
C ALA A 171 10.49 -16.33 6.69
N LEU A 172 11.44 -15.46 6.32
CA LEU A 172 11.75 -14.22 7.03
C LEU A 172 10.55 -13.27 7.07
N SER A 173 9.84 -13.14 5.93
CA SER A 173 8.62 -12.32 5.87
C SER A 173 7.55 -12.81 6.83
N GLU A 174 7.29 -14.10 6.87
CA GLU A 174 6.32 -14.74 7.77
C GLU A 174 6.74 -14.62 9.24
N ALA A 175 8.02 -14.91 9.55
CA ALA A 175 8.56 -14.85 10.90
C ALA A 175 8.52 -13.43 11.49
N SER A 176 8.75 -12.42 10.66
CA SER A 176 8.79 -11.01 11.07
C SER A 176 7.52 -10.23 10.73
N LYS A 177 6.54 -10.86 10.10
CA LYS A 177 5.29 -10.21 9.61
C LYS A 177 5.57 -8.93 8.79
N THR A 178 6.64 -8.93 8.02
CA THR A 178 7.12 -7.77 7.28
C THR A 178 7.48 -8.19 5.86
N PRO A 179 7.13 -7.43 4.82
CA PRO A 179 7.55 -7.77 3.47
C PRO A 179 9.08 -7.80 3.35
N VAL A 180 9.58 -8.62 2.44
CA VAL A 180 11.01 -8.76 2.14
C VAL A 180 11.26 -8.35 0.70
N MET A 181 12.27 -7.54 0.47
CA MET A 181 12.78 -7.18 -0.85
C MET A 181 13.96 -8.07 -1.19
N LEU A 182 13.93 -8.69 -2.35
CA LEU A 182 15.02 -9.49 -2.92
C LEU A 182 15.60 -8.74 -4.11
N GLN A 183 16.81 -8.25 -3.95
CA GLN A 183 17.55 -7.57 -4.99
C GLN A 183 18.30 -8.60 -5.86
N LEU A 184 18.03 -8.57 -7.15
CA LEU A 184 18.75 -9.36 -8.15
C LEU A 184 19.52 -8.43 -9.08
N ARG A 185 20.85 -8.48 -8.98
CA ARG A 185 21.73 -7.72 -9.89
C ARG A 185 21.69 -8.32 -11.29
N ILE A 186 21.93 -7.50 -12.31
CA ILE A 186 21.91 -7.93 -13.72
C ILE A 186 22.73 -9.22 -13.94
N ARG A 187 23.91 -9.33 -13.32
CA ARG A 187 24.75 -10.55 -13.42
C ARG A 187 24.08 -11.77 -12.82
N GLY A 188 23.36 -11.63 -11.71
CA GLY A 188 22.58 -12.71 -11.10
C GLY A 188 21.39 -13.12 -11.97
N CYS A 189 20.71 -12.16 -12.60
CA CYS A 189 19.58 -12.44 -13.49
C CYS A 189 19.98 -13.39 -14.64
N HIS A 190 21.17 -13.20 -15.20
CA HIS A 190 21.63 -13.91 -16.41
C HIS A 190 22.72 -14.96 -16.15
N VAL A 191 23.10 -15.20 -14.90
CA VAL A 191 24.04 -16.27 -14.58
C VAL A 191 23.44 -17.63 -14.93
N HIS A 192 24.23 -18.51 -15.57
CA HIS A 192 23.86 -19.91 -15.78
C HIS A 192 24.53 -20.80 -14.74
N GLY A 193 23.78 -21.79 -14.27
CA GLY A 193 24.29 -22.71 -13.27
C GLY A 193 23.35 -23.89 -13.07
N ARG A 194 23.55 -24.56 -11.94
CA ARG A 194 22.77 -25.74 -11.54
C ARG A 194 22.51 -25.72 -10.03
N PHE A 195 21.48 -26.42 -9.61
CA PHE A 195 21.20 -26.73 -8.20
C PHE A 195 20.30 -27.96 -8.13
N ILE A 196 20.19 -28.58 -6.96
CA ILE A 196 19.27 -29.71 -6.74
C ILE A 196 17.89 -29.13 -6.39
N ALA A 197 16.92 -29.43 -7.24
CA ALA A 197 15.55 -28.93 -7.08
C ALA A 197 14.80 -29.61 -5.93
N LYS A 198 13.81 -28.91 -5.42
CA LYS A 198 12.78 -29.44 -4.52
C LYS A 198 11.47 -29.60 -5.29
N GLU A 199 10.53 -30.33 -4.69
CA GLU A 199 9.19 -30.49 -5.25
C GLU A 199 8.46 -29.13 -5.32
N ASN A 200 7.72 -28.90 -6.41
CA ASN A 200 6.79 -27.79 -6.50
C ASN A 200 5.66 -27.98 -5.52
N LYS A 201 5.25 -26.91 -4.85
CA LYS A 201 4.18 -26.92 -3.86
C LYS A 201 2.99 -26.12 -4.34
N ARG A 202 1.80 -26.66 -4.16
CA ARG A 202 0.59 -25.86 -4.26
C ARG A 202 0.54 -24.85 -3.13
N PRO A 203 -0.10 -23.67 -3.33
CA PRO A 203 -0.35 -22.75 -2.23
C PRO A 203 -1.07 -23.44 -1.07
N ALA A 204 -0.66 -23.14 0.16
CA ALA A 204 -1.31 -23.68 1.36
C ALA A 204 -2.70 -23.10 1.61
N PHE A 205 -3.00 -21.95 0.99
CA PHE A 205 -4.28 -21.25 1.07
C PHE A 205 -4.72 -20.83 -0.33
N SER A 206 -6.03 -20.95 -0.62
CA SER A 206 -6.59 -20.64 -1.94
C SER A 206 -7.19 -19.24 -2.00
N LEU A 207 -6.86 -18.48 -3.05
CA LEU A 207 -7.52 -17.20 -3.33
C LEU A 207 -9.03 -17.34 -3.58
N ALA A 208 -9.47 -18.48 -4.13
CA ALA A 208 -10.89 -18.78 -4.31
C ALA A 208 -11.58 -18.97 -2.94
N GLU A 209 -10.93 -19.67 -1.99
CA GLU A 209 -11.44 -19.79 -0.62
C GLU A 209 -11.52 -18.43 0.09
N ALA A 210 -10.56 -17.55 -0.16
CA ALA A 210 -10.60 -16.18 0.35
C ALA A 210 -11.81 -15.39 -0.17
N LEU A 211 -12.26 -15.64 -1.39
CA LEU A 211 -13.46 -15.02 -1.94
C LEU A 211 -14.75 -15.61 -1.37
N GLU A 212 -14.77 -16.91 -1.09
CA GLU A 212 -15.93 -17.57 -0.46
C GLU A 212 -16.11 -17.19 1.01
N SER A 213 -15.01 -17.07 1.75
CA SER A 213 -14.96 -16.69 3.17
C SER A 213 -14.01 -15.52 3.41
N PRO A 214 -14.41 -14.30 3.07
CA PRO A 214 -13.53 -13.13 3.18
C PRO A 214 -13.11 -12.86 4.63
N ALA A 215 -11.80 -12.82 4.87
CA ALA A 215 -11.23 -12.41 6.15
C ALA A 215 -11.21 -10.88 6.27
N ARG A 216 -11.30 -10.40 7.51
CA ARG A 216 -11.22 -8.99 7.83
C ARG A 216 -10.50 -8.79 9.16
N ASP A 217 -9.29 -8.30 9.10
CA ASP A 217 -8.51 -7.92 10.27
C ASP A 217 -8.26 -6.42 10.28
N THR A 218 -9.04 -5.70 11.09
CA THR A 218 -8.92 -4.25 11.22
C THR A 218 -7.62 -3.79 11.85
N SER A 219 -6.90 -4.67 12.55
CA SER A 219 -5.60 -4.36 13.12
C SER A 219 -4.51 -4.20 12.06
N ARG A 220 -4.70 -4.76 10.86
CA ARG A 220 -3.77 -4.66 9.71
C ARG A 220 -4.08 -3.51 8.76
N ILE A 221 -5.18 -2.80 8.98
CA ILE A 221 -5.57 -1.70 8.10
C ILE A 221 -4.88 -0.41 8.56
N VAL A 222 -4.25 0.29 7.61
CA VAL A 222 -3.50 1.54 7.87
C VAL A 222 -4.50 2.70 8.07
N LEU A 223 -5.05 2.78 9.26
CA LEU A 223 -5.99 3.82 9.69
C LEU A 223 -5.76 4.12 11.18
N PRO A 224 -5.74 5.37 11.63
CA PRO A 224 -5.66 5.68 13.06
C PRO A 224 -6.79 5.03 13.88
N PRO A 225 -6.50 4.48 15.09
CA PRO A 225 -5.21 4.47 15.78
C PRO A 225 -4.25 3.33 15.39
N ALA A 226 -4.68 2.38 14.55
CA ALA A 226 -3.90 1.19 14.20
C ALA A 226 -2.53 1.56 13.58
N SER A 227 -2.45 2.60 12.75
CA SER A 227 -1.19 3.06 12.16
C SER A 227 -0.12 3.41 13.20
N PHE A 228 -0.50 3.96 14.35
CA PHE A 228 0.45 4.20 15.44
C PHE A 228 0.86 2.90 16.16
N LEU A 229 -0.09 1.97 16.32
CA LEU A 229 0.20 0.66 16.92
C LEU A 229 1.14 -0.17 16.03
N HIS A 230 1.01 -0.04 14.69
CA HIS A 230 1.93 -0.68 13.74
C HIS A 230 3.38 -0.23 13.94
N GLU A 231 3.63 1.06 14.19
CA GLU A 231 4.99 1.54 14.46
C GLU A 231 5.55 0.95 15.77
N GLN A 232 4.72 0.79 16.79
CA GLN A 232 5.14 0.12 18.03
C GLN A 232 5.40 -1.37 17.84
N GLU A 233 4.53 -2.09 17.13
CA GLU A 233 4.72 -3.50 16.79
C GLU A 233 6.01 -3.71 15.98
N LYS A 234 6.27 -2.81 15.01
CA LYS A 234 7.49 -2.85 14.19
C LYS A 234 8.77 -2.81 15.06
N ILE A 235 8.82 -1.89 16.00
CA ILE A 235 9.99 -1.72 16.87
C ILE A 235 10.12 -2.85 17.90
N LYS A 236 9.01 -3.27 18.52
CA LYS A 236 9.03 -4.19 19.65
C LYS A 236 9.03 -5.67 19.24
N GLU A 237 8.45 -6.00 18.11
CA GLU A 237 8.21 -7.39 17.70
C GLU A 237 8.83 -7.73 16.35
N ARG A 238 8.48 -6.99 15.28
CA ARG A 238 8.86 -7.35 13.90
C ARG A 238 10.35 -7.24 13.66
N TRP A 239 10.98 -6.15 14.10
CA TRP A 239 12.41 -5.93 13.96
C TRP A 239 13.25 -6.95 14.74
N PRO A 240 13.00 -7.18 16.04
CA PRO A 240 13.71 -8.22 16.79
C PRO A 240 13.49 -9.63 16.22
N ALA A 241 12.29 -9.93 15.69
CA ALA A 241 12.02 -11.22 15.06
C ALA A 241 12.82 -11.40 13.76
N ALA A 242 12.96 -10.34 12.94
CA ALA A 242 13.80 -10.40 11.75
C ALA A 242 15.28 -10.63 12.09
N ILE A 243 15.84 -9.89 13.03
CA ILE A 243 17.24 -10.06 13.45
C ILE A 243 17.47 -11.49 13.97
N ARG A 244 16.56 -11.99 14.81
CA ARG A 244 16.68 -13.36 15.32
C ARG A 244 16.64 -14.39 14.20
N TYR A 245 15.69 -14.29 13.25
CA TYR A 245 15.61 -15.19 12.11
C TYR A 245 16.89 -15.18 11.27
N ILE A 246 17.40 -14.00 10.93
CA ILE A 246 18.62 -13.83 10.12
C ILE A 246 19.81 -14.52 10.78
N LYS A 247 19.99 -14.35 12.09
CA LYS A 247 21.07 -14.97 12.86
C LYS A 247 20.90 -16.48 12.99
N GLU A 248 19.73 -16.97 13.38
CA GLU A 248 19.45 -18.40 13.58
C GLU A 248 19.61 -19.22 12.29
N HIS A 249 19.30 -18.63 11.14
CA HIS A 249 19.40 -19.28 9.83
C HIS A 249 20.69 -18.92 9.08
N GLN A 250 21.60 -18.15 9.71
CA GLN A 250 22.89 -17.77 9.15
C GLN A 250 22.78 -17.23 7.71
N LEU A 251 21.89 -16.22 7.52
CA LEU A 251 21.65 -15.68 6.18
C LEU A 251 22.87 -14.92 5.65
N ASN A 252 23.65 -14.24 6.53
CA ASN A 252 24.97 -13.72 6.21
C ASN A 252 26.01 -14.82 6.36
N GLU A 253 27.10 -14.71 5.62
CA GLU A 253 28.12 -15.73 5.56
C GLU A 253 29.49 -15.18 6.03
N LEU A 254 30.19 -15.99 6.82
CA LEU A 254 31.55 -15.72 7.25
C LEU A 254 32.49 -16.71 6.61
N PHE A 255 33.58 -16.22 6.02
CA PHE A 255 34.66 -17.02 5.45
C PHE A 255 35.96 -16.69 6.15
N ASP A 256 36.63 -17.69 6.66
CA ASP A 256 37.93 -17.54 7.30
C ASP A 256 39.03 -17.19 6.29
N GLY A 257 40.12 -16.62 6.80
CA GLY A 257 41.30 -16.29 6.02
C GLY A 257 42.57 -16.27 6.89
N GLU A 258 43.73 -16.53 6.27
CA GLU A 258 45.02 -16.55 6.97
C GLU A 258 45.44 -15.18 7.50
N GLN A 259 44.96 -14.09 6.86
CA GLN A 259 45.33 -12.72 7.16
C GLN A 259 44.23 -12.08 8.03
N ASP A 260 44.11 -12.50 9.27
CA ASP A 260 43.03 -12.19 10.19
C ASP A 260 43.09 -10.79 10.83
N ASP A 261 44.24 -10.09 10.67
CA ASP A 261 44.42 -8.70 11.15
C ASP A 261 43.71 -7.66 10.25
N ILE A 262 43.23 -8.06 9.05
CA ILE A 262 42.40 -7.28 8.16
C ILE A 262 41.16 -8.08 7.76
N GLY A 263 40.17 -7.44 7.15
CA GLY A 263 38.97 -8.12 6.70
C GLY A 263 38.25 -7.39 5.56
N LEU A 264 37.36 -8.08 4.89
CA LEU A 264 36.48 -7.48 3.88
C LEU A 264 35.03 -7.72 4.27
N ILE A 265 34.23 -6.65 4.25
CA ILE A 265 32.75 -6.70 4.33
C ILE A 265 32.23 -6.36 2.94
N LEU A 266 31.30 -7.14 2.42
CA LEU A 266 30.76 -6.91 1.09
C LEU A 266 29.27 -7.27 0.98
N GLN A 267 28.58 -6.56 0.10
CA GLN A 267 27.24 -6.96 -0.32
C GLN A 267 27.30 -8.29 -1.07
N GLY A 268 26.36 -9.21 -0.80
CA GLY A 268 26.37 -10.56 -1.38
C GLY A 268 26.46 -10.58 -2.89
N GLY A 269 25.72 -9.68 -3.57
CA GLY A 269 25.73 -9.56 -5.03
C GLY A 269 27.09 -9.20 -5.65
N LEU A 270 28.08 -8.74 -4.86
CA LEU A 270 29.44 -8.43 -5.32
C LEU A 270 30.42 -9.62 -5.19
N TYR A 271 30.00 -10.69 -4.51
CA TYR A 271 30.90 -11.79 -4.12
C TYR A 271 31.78 -12.31 -5.26
N ASN A 272 31.20 -12.69 -6.40
CA ASN A 272 31.95 -13.26 -7.52
C ASN A 272 33.04 -12.31 -8.07
N GLY A 273 32.70 -11.01 -8.13
CA GLY A 273 33.62 -9.97 -8.57
C GLY A 273 34.78 -9.75 -7.58
N VAL A 274 34.49 -9.79 -6.29
CA VAL A 274 35.48 -9.66 -5.20
C VAL A 274 36.42 -10.85 -5.21
N ILE A 275 35.91 -12.09 -5.28
CA ILE A 275 36.75 -13.29 -5.39
C ILE A 275 37.64 -13.22 -6.62
N ARG A 276 37.10 -12.79 -7.76
CA ARG A 276 37.93 -12.64 -8.98
C ARG A 276 39.00 -11.57 -8.83
N ALA A 277 38.71 -10.47 -8.17
CA ALA A 277 39.69 -9.43 -7.87
C ALA A 277 40.79 -9.93 -6.93
N LEU A 278 40.43 -10.70 -5.89
CA LEU A 278 41.41 -11.36 -5.00
C LEU A 278 42.28 -12.37 -5.74
N GLN A 279 41.70 -13.18 -6.64
CA GLN A 279 42.48 -14.10 -7.50
C GLN A 279 43.51 -13.36 -8.35
N LEU A 280 43.12 -12.22 -8.96
CA LEU A 280 44.04 -11.40 -9.77
C LEU A 280 45.14 -10.76 -8.92
N LEU A 281 44.95 -10.60 -7.61
CA LEU A 281 45.95 -10.12 -6.66
C LEU A 281 46.74 -11.27 -6.00
N GLY A 282 46.44 -12.53 -6.30
CA GLY A 282 47.10 -13.70 -5.69
C GLY A 282 46.64 -13.95 -4.24
N LEU A 283 45.47 -13.41 -3.86
CA LEU A 283 44.91 -13.48 -2.50
C LEU A 283 43.68 -14.40 -2.38
N ALA A 284 43.32 -15.09 -3.46
CA ALA A 284 42.43 -16.21 -3.45
C ALA A 284 42.90 -17.32 -4.43
N ASP A 285 42.57 -18.56 -4.10
CA ASP A 285 42.85 -19.69 -4.96
C ASP A 285 41.80 -19.84 -6.10
N ASN A 286 41.99 -20.84 -6.97
CA ASN A 286 41.09 -21.12 -8.08
C ASN A 286 39.71 -21.66 -7.62
N PHE A 287 39.56 -22.08 -6.38
CA PHE A 287 38.32 -22.57 -5.81
C PHE A 287 37.55 -21.46 -5.06
N GLY A 288 38.16 -20.27 -4.95
CA GLY A 288 37.53 -19.11 -4.29
C GLY A 288 37.86 -18.99 -2.81
N ASN A 289 38.78 -19.79 -2.27
CA ASN A 289 39.24 -19.64 -0.88
C ASN A 289 40.11 -18.39 -0.76
N SER A 290 39.64 -17.42 0.00
CA SER A 290 40.31 -16.14 0.23
C SER A 290 41.33 -16.25 1.36
N ARG A 291 42.49 -15.60 1.20
CA ARG A 291 43.46 -15.44 2.28
C ARG A 291 43.09 -14.35 3.29
N ILE A 292 42.14 -13.49 2.94
CA ILE A 292 41.59 -12.44 3.83
C ILE A 292 40.18 -12.87 4.27
N PRO A 293 39.86 -12.81 5.55
CA PRO A 293 38.50 -13.11 6.04
C PRO A 293 37.45 -12.26 5.35
N LEU A 294 36.28 -12.85 5.02
CA LEU A 294 35.19 -12.18 4.39
C LEU A 294 33.93 -12.25 5.27
N TYR A 295 33.22 -11.15 5.40
CA TYR A 295 31.84 -11.09 5.87
C TYR A 295 30.94 -10.71 4.69
N VAL A 296 30.13 -11.64 4.25
CA VAL A 296 29.24 -11.49 3.09
C VAL A 296 27.83 -11.18 3.58
N MET A 297 27.39 -9.96 3.33
CA MET A 297 26.07 -9.48 3.69
C MET A 297 25.06 -9.90 2.61
N ASN A 298 24.48 -11.09 2.74
CA ASN A 298 23.33 -11.49 1.93
C ASN A 298 22.06 -10.80 2.41
N VAL A 299 22.05 -10.26 3.63
CA VAL A 299 21.05 -9.32 4.16
C VAL A 299 21.75 -7.98 4.39
N THR A 300 21.43 -7.00 3.57
CA THR A 300 22.01 -5.65 3.68
C THR A 300 21.18 -4.72 4.56
N TYR A 301 19.92 -5.04 4.79
CA TYR A 301 19.03 -4.33 5.70
C TYR A 301 17.99 -5.30 6.34
N PRO A 302 17.88 -5.36 7.69
CA PRO A 302 18.68 -4.62 8.66
C PRO A 302 20.13 -5.11 8.74
N VAL A 303 21.04 -4.24 9.12
CA VAL A 303 22.40 -4.64 9.47
C VAL A 303 22.38 -5.43 10.78
N ILE A 304 23.09 -6.55 10.82
CA ILE A 304 23.24 -7.37 12.05
C ILE A 304 24.43 -6.86 12.81
N GLU A 305 24.18 -5.96 13.77
CA GLU A 305 25.21 -5.20 14.47
C GLU A 305 26.23 -6.10 15.17
N ASP A 306 25.77 -7.16 15.86
CA ASP A 306 26.65 -8.09 16.60
C ASP A 306 27.63 -8.82 15.67
N GLU A 307 27.15 -9.32 14.50
CA GLU A 307 28.00 -10.01 13.52
C GLU A 307 29.08 -9.08 12.99
N VAL A 308 28.72 -7.83 12.67
CA VAL A 308 29.69 -6.80 12.23
C VAL A 308 30.69 -6.47 13.31
N ILE A 309 30.25 -6.28 14.55
CA ILE A 309 31.12 -5.99 15.70
C ILE A 309 32.10 -7.13 15.93
N ASP A 310 31.61 -8.38 15.95
CA ASP A 310 32.44 -9.55 16.19
C ASP A 310 33.44 -9.78 15.03
N PHE A 311 33.01 -9.58 13.78
CA PHE A 311 33.90 -9.65 12.62
C PHE A 311 35.01 -8.59 12.65
N CYS A 312 34.68 -7.36 13.04
CA CYS A 312 35.65 -6.27 13.10
C CYS A 312 36.59 -6.31 14.32
N ARG A 313 36.12 -6.92 15.42
CA ARG A 313 36.89 -6.93 16.68
C ARG A 313 38.24 -7.60 16.52
N GLY A 314 39.29 -6.93 16.93
CA GLY A 314 40.68 -7.39 16.85
C GLY A 314 41.33 -7.16 15.48
N LYS A 315 40.59 -6.78 14.47
CA LYS A 315 41.18 -6.39 13.20
C LYS A 315 41.66 -4.95 13.21
N ARG A 316 42.78 -4.71 12.56
CA ARG A 316 43.35 -3.37 12.42
C ARG A 316 42.56 -2.53 11.45
N ALA A 317 42.19 -3.13 10.30
CA ALA A 317 41.43 -2.46 9.25
C ALA A 317 40.46 -3.42 8.52
N VAL A 318 39.33 -2.89 8.10
CA VAL A 318 38.33 -3.59 7.31
C VAL A 318 37.95 -2.71 6.11
N LEU A 319 37.85 -3.30 4.92
CA LEU A 319 37.33 -2.65 3.73
C LEU A 319 35.87 -3.07 3.52
N LEU A 320 34.99 -2.09 3.42
CA LEU A 320 33.60 -2.29 2.99
C LEU A 320 33.51 -2.10 1.46
N LEU A 321 32.98 -3.10 0.79
CA LEU A 321 32.60 -3.00 -0.64
C LEU A 321 31.08 -2.80 -0.72
N GLU A 322 30.69 -1.53 -0.79
CA GLU A 322 29.31 -1.08 -0.97
C GLU A 322 29.17 -0.41 -2.34
N GLU A 323 28.42 -1.03 -3.26
CA GLU A 323 28.12 -0.46 -4.57
C GLU A 323 26.96 0.53 -4.49
N GLY A 324 27.05 1.59 -5.28
CA GLY A 324 26.03 2.64 -5.32
C GLY A 324 26.28 3.78 -4.34
N GLN A 325 25.33 4.69 -4.31
CA GLN A 325 25.33 5.88 -3.44
C GLN A 325 23.90 6.21 -2.99
N PRO A 326 23.68 6.88 -1.83
CA PRO A 326 24.72 7.22 -0.86
C PRO A 326 25.31 6.00 -0.15
N ASP A 327 26.41 6.22 0.55
CA ASP A 327 27.18 5.24 1.34
C ASP A 327 26.53 4.92 2.70
N TYR A 328 25.28 4.48 2.67
CA TYR A 328 24.47 4.29 3.88
C TYR A 328 24.93 3.12 4.73
N ILE A 329 25.44 2.04 4.13
CA ILE A 329 25.99 0.91 4.88
C ILE A 329 27.24 1.38 5.60
N GLU A 330 28.16 2.06 4.90
CA GLU A 330 29.40 2.61 5.48
C GLU A 330 29.12 3.53 6.68
N GLN A 331 28.21 4.49 6.49
CA GLN A 331 27.79 5.39 7.57
C GLN A 331 27.20 4.64 8.78
N ASN A 332 26.38 3.63 8.52
CA ASN A 332 25.79 2.81 9.58
C ASN A 332 26.87 2.00 10.33
N LEU A 333 27.79 1.36 9.59
CA LEU A 333 28.87 0.59 10.21
C LEU A 333 29.79 1.47 11.05
N HIS A 334 30.12 2.67 10.61
CA HIS A 334 30.86 3.64 11.43
C HIS A 334 30.13 3.94 12.74
N ALA A 335 28.82 4.15 12.70
CA ALA A 335 28.03 4.41 13.91
C ALA A 335 27.98 3.19 14.83
N VAL A 336 27.80 1.98 14.28
CA VAL A 336 27.77 0.71 15.03
C VAL A 336 29.11 0.48 15.75
N LEU A 337 30.22 0.51 15.00
CA LEU A 337 31.55 0.29 15.56
C LEU A 337 31.92 1.33 16.61
N ARG A 338 31.56 2.59 16.39
CA ARG A 338 31.81 3.67 17.36
C ARG A 338 31.06 3.46 18.68
N ARG A 339 29.74 3.07 18.59
CA ARG A 339 28.95 2.77 19.79
C ARG A 339 29.46 1.56 20.53
N ALA A 340 29.96 0.55 19.85
CA ALA A 340 30.52 -0.67 20.42
C ALA A 340 31.96 -0.50 20.98
N GLY A 341 32.59 0.67 20.79
CA GLY A 341 33.98 0.91 21.21
C GLY A 341 35.00 0.11 20.43
N VAL A 342 34.69 -0.32 19.21
CA VAL A 342 35.61 -1.05 18.32
C VAL A 342 36.48 -0.04 17.60
N SER A 343 37.80 -0.24 17.66
CA SER A 343 38.82 0.68 17.12
C SER A 343 39.26 0.34 15.70
N THR A 344 38.69 -0.68 15.07
CA THR A 344 39.02 -1.09 13.70
C THR A 344 38.83 0.05 12.73
N GLN A 345 39.80 0.31 11.88
CA GLN A 345 39.69 1.31 10.81
C GLN A 345 38.79 0.76 9.71
N LEU A 346 37.69 1.41 9.45
CA LEU A 346 36.80 1.10 8.32
C LEU A 346 37.20 1.98 7.13
N SER A 347 37.48 1.35 5.99
CA SER A 347 37.64 1.96 4.68
C SER A 347 36.50 1.56 3.78
N GLY A 348 36.14 2.39 2.83
CA GLY A 348 35.06 2.16 1.86
C GLY A 348 35.21 3.11 0.69
N LYS A 349 34.41 4.19 0.66
CA LYS A 349 34.44 5.19 -0.42
C LYS A 349 35.70 6.06 -0.46
N ASP A 350 36.55 5.96 0.52
CA ASP A 350 37.90 6.58 0.50
C ASP A 350 38.92 5.87 -0.40
N VAL A 351 38.63 4.62 -0.80
CA VAL A 351 39.44 3.81 -1.73
C VAL A 351 38.64 3.26 -2.90
N LEU A 352 37.33 3.33 -2.85
CA LEU A 352 36.39 2.89 -3.87
C LEU A 352 35.58 4.08 -4.39
N PRO A 353 35.21 4.12 -5.70
CA PRO A 353 34.44 5.23 -6.24
C PRO A 353 33.05 5.32 -5.62
N MET A 354 32.57 6.55 -5.42
CA MET A 354 31.22 6.81 -4.90
C MET A 354 30.13 6.44 -5.91
N ALA A 355 30.39 6.56 -7.20
CA ALA A 355 29.43 6.32 -8.27
C ALA A 355 29.94 5.31 -9.29
N GLY A 356 29.01 4.71 -10.00
CA GLY A 356 29.30 3.73 -11.05
C GLY A 356 29.28 2.28 -10.55
N GLU A 357 29.39 1.39 -11.52
CA GLU A 357 29.37 -0.05 -11.27
C GLU A 357 30.70 -0.57 -10.70
N TYR A 358 30.60 -1.47 -9.73
CA TYR A 358 31.75 -2.16 -9.17
C TYR A 358 32.15 -3.37 -10.02
N THR A 359 32.81 -3.09 -11.15
CA THR A 359 33.45 -4.14 -11.97
C THR A 359 34.61 -4.81 -11.20
N THR A 360 35.01 -5.99 -11.66
CA THR A 360 36.20 -6.67 -11.09
C THR A 360 37.43 -5.76 -11.06
N GLN A 361 37.61 -4.91 -12.08
CA GLN A 361 38.72 -3.97 -12.12
C GLN A 361 38.62 -2.90 -11.05
N VAL A 362 37.46 -2.26 -10.90
CA VAL A 362 37.23 -1.25 -9.86
C VAL A 362 37.50 -1.84 -8.47
N MET A 363 36.97 -3.03 -8.19
CA MET A 363 37.16 -3.70 -6.90
C MET A 363 38.63 -4.10 -6.69
N ARG A 364 39.31 -4.61 -7.72
CA ARG A 364 40.75 -4.92 -7.65
C ARG A 364 41.59 -3.68 -7.31
N ASP A 365 41.29 -2.57 -7.94
CA ASP A 365 42.07 -1.35 -7.76
C ASP A 365 41.82 -0.74 -6.39
N GLY A 366 40.56 -0.75 -5.86
CA GLY A 366 40.22 -0.40 -4.50
C GLY A 366 40.88 -1.33 -3.46
N LEU A 367 40.83 -2.64 -3.67
CA LEU A 367 41.50 -3.63 -2.83
C LEU A 367 43.05 -3.40 -2.80
N ARG A 368 43.62 -3.11 -3.95
CA ARG A 368 45.08 -2.80 -4.03
C ARG A 368 45.41 -1.56 -3.21
N GLU A 369 44.62 -0.51 -3.30
CA GLU A 369 44.84 0.72 -2.53
C GLU A 369 44.65 0.51 -1.02
N PHE A 370 43.62 -0.23 -0.61
CA PHE A 370 43.42 -0.63 0.77
C PHE A 370 44.61 -1.45 1.32
N LEU A 371 45.09 -2.40 0.56
CA LEU A 371 46.24 -3.24 0.96
C LEU A 371 47.55 -2.45 1.02
N LYS A 372 47.80 -1.51 0.10
CA LYS A 372 48.96 -0.62 0.17
C LYS A 372 48.99 0.17 1.50
N ARG A 373 47.85 0.61 1.96
CA ARG A 373 47.72 1.40 3.23
C ARG A 373 47.84 0.50 4.46
N ASN A 374 47.26 -0.67 4.41
CA ASN A 374 47.08 -1.51 5.61
C ASN A 374 47.93 -2.76 5.66
N ARG A 375 48.32 -3.37 4.52
CA ARG A 375 49.12 -4.61 4.46
C ARG A 375 49.91 -4.70 3.16
N PRO A 376 50.92 -3.84 2.92
CA PRO A 376 51.65 -3.79 1.66
C PRO A 376 52.42 -5.08 1.34
N GLU A 377 52.80 -5.88 2.34
CA GLU A 377 53.46 -7.17 2.17
C GLU A 377 52.60 -8.19 1.40
N SER A 378 51.27 -8.08 1.50
CA SER A 378 50.35 -8.97 0.78
C SER A 378 50.43 -8.80 -0.75
N LEU A 379 50.91 -7.67 -1.24
CA LEU A 379 51.06 -7.36 -2.67
C LEU A 379 52.42 -7.81 -3.24
N GLN A 380 53.40 -8.15 -2.39
CA GLN A 380 54.76 -8.46 -2.81
C GLN A 380 54.97 -9.92 -3.22
N THR A 381 54.01 -10.81 -2.96
CA THR A 381 54.16 -12.26 -3.06
C THR A 381 53.78 -12.85 -4.41
N HIS A 382 53.33 -12.05 -5.40
CA HIS A 382 52.85 -12.59 -6.71
C HIS A 382 53.53 -11.94 -7.92
N PRO A 383 54.14 -12.71 -8.86
CA PRO A 383 54.83 -12.21 -10.04
C PRO A 383 54.00 -11.41 -11.03
N ALA A 384 52.68 -11.66 -11.08
CA ALA A 384 51.74 -10.95 -11.97
C ALA A 384 51.49 -9.47 -11.57
N VAL A 385 51.79 -9.09 -10.32
CA VAL A 385 51.60 -7.73 -9.84
C VAL A 385 52.73 -6.79 -10.23
N ALA A 386 53.89 -7.36 -10.51
CA ALA A 386 55.11 -6.62 -10.89
C ALA A 386 55.12 -6.15 -12.37
N ALA A 387 54.27 -6.72 -13.23
CA ALA A 387 54.26 -6.43 -14.67
C ALA A 387 53.36 -5.27 -15.12
N ASP A 388 52.42 -4.82 -14.26
CA ASP A 388 51.44 -3.75 -14.60
C ASP A 388 51.96 -2.32 -14.33
N GLY A 389 53.25 -2.14 -14.06
CA GLY A 389 53.85 -0.84 -13.71
C GLY A 389 54.05 0.14 -14.87
N GLN A 390 53.72 -0.22 -16.11
CA GLN A 390 53.91 0.66 -17.28
C GLN A 390 52.77 0.51 -18.30
N ALA A 391 51.59 1.02 -17.99
CA ALA A 391 50.64 1.43 -19.01
C ALA A 391 50.19 2.85 -18.67
N GLN A 392 50.78 3.80 -19.37
CA GLN A 392 50.30 5.19 -19.34
C GLN A 392 48.89 5.24 -19.91
N ALA A 393 47.92 5.68 -19.08
CA ALA A 393 46.62 6.05 -19.53
C ALA A 393 46.73 7.35 -20.37
N PRO A 394 45.91 7.51 -21.42
CA PRO A 394 45.82 8.80 -22.12
C PRO A 394 45.20 9.84 -21.19
N ALA A 395 45.84 11.00 -21.11
CA ALA A 395 45.34 12.12 -20.35
C ALA A 395 44.02 12.63 -20.95
N GLU A 396 42.92 12.52 -20.20
CA GLU A 396 41.72 13.30 -20.48
C GLU A 396 41.92 14.77 -20.08
N PRO A 397 41.40 15.71 -20.83
CA PRO A 397 41.52 17.12 -20.50
C PRO A 397 40.70 17.43 -19.24
N GLN A 398 41.39 17.89 -18.22
CA GLN A 398 40.76 18.43 -17.01
C GLN A 398 40.05 19.75 -17.37
N ALA A 399 38.75 19.75 -17.39
CA ALA A 399 37.95 20.96 -17.31
C ALA A 399 37.90 21.40 -15.84
N GLU A 400 38.52 22.51 -15.52
CA GLU A 400 38.37 23.13 -14.20
C GLU A 400 36.89 23.49 -13.95
N PRO A 401 36.33 23.15 -12.79
CA PRO A 401 35.00 23.62 -12.45
C PRO A 401 35.08 25.12 -12.12
N ALA A 402 34.37 25.93 -12.90
CA ALA A 402 34.15 27.32 -12.58
C ALA A 402 33.51 27.47 -11.20
N ALA A 403 34.22 28.12 -10.30
CA ALA A 403 33.73 28.45 -8.97
C ALA A 403 32.50 29.38 -9.09
N ILE A 404 31.33 28.86 -8.79
CA ILE A 404 30.13 29.68 -8.62
C ILE A 404 30.20 30.29 -7.22
N SER A 405 30.52 31.56 -7.16
CA SER A 405 30.42 32.37 -5.94
C SER A 405 28.95 32.56 -5.58
N ILE A 406 28.50 31.85 -4.52
CA ILE A 406 27.19 32.11 -3.93
C ILE A 406 27.33 33.34 -3.01
N THR A 407 26.88 34.48 -3.51
CA THR A 407 26.69 35.66 -2.68
C THR A 407 25.48 35.39 -1.76
N GLU A 408 25.70 35.30 -0.46
CA GLU A 408 24.64 35.24 0.55
C GLU A 408 23.79 36.50 0.48
N ILE A 409 22.58 36.37 -0.05
CA ILE A 409 21.55 37.42 0.07
C ILE A 409 20.87 37.21 1.43
N SER A 410 21.39 37.90 2.45
CA SER A 410 20.70 38.03 3.74
C SER A 410 19.40 38.80 3.55
N ARG A 411 18.28 38.12 3.45
CA ARG A 411 16.97 38.76 3.60
C ARG A 411 16.69 38.93 5.09
N PRO A 412 16.37 40.17 5.55
CA PRO A 412 15.94 40.34 6.94
C PRO A 412 14.62 39.60 7.13
N LYS A 413 14.60 38.67 8.10
CA LYS A 413 13.36 38.02 8.56
C LYS A 413 12.42 39.11 9.08
N PRO A 414 11.17 39.22 8.61
CA PRO A 414 10.18 40.05 9.28
C PRO A 414 10.02 39.56 10.71
N ALA A 415 10.12 40.48 11.67
CA ALA A 415 9.85 40.19 13.07
C ALA A 415 8.42 39.64 13.20
N ARG A 416 8.30 38.40 13.62
CA ARG A 416 6.99 37.87 14.03
C ARG A 416 6.49 38.68 15.22
N PRO A 417 5.21 39.09 15.23
CA PRO A 417 4.61 39.59 16.45
C PRO A 417 4.79 38.52 17.53
N ALA A 418 5.14 38.90 18.72
CA ALA A 418 5.26 37.98 19.85
C ALA A 418 3.92 37.26 20.02
N GLU A 419 3.89 35.97 19.72
CA GLU A 419 2.76 35.11 20.02
C GLU A 419 2.57 35.14 21.52
N GLN A 420 1.46 35.72 21.95
CA GLN A 420 1.04 35.55 23.34
C GLN A 420 0.84 34.07 23.57
N PRO A 421 1.40 33.49 24.64
CA PRO A 421 1.20 32.08 24.92
C PRO A 421 -0.30 31.84 25.09
N ILE A 422 -0.86 30.94 24.28
CA ILE A 422 -2.21 30.45 24.43
C ILE A 422 -2.25 29.72 25.77
N THR A 423 -2.75 30.41 26.80
CA THR A 423 -3.04 29.80 28.08
C THR A 423 -4.22 28.87 27.90
N PHE A 424 -3.93 27.56 27.73
CA PHE A 424 -4.97 26.52 27.87
C PHE A 424 -5.49 26.57 29.31
N HIS A 425 -6.71 27.03 29.46
CA HIS A 425 -7.37 27.07 30.76
C HIS A 425 -7.47 25.63 31.32
N LYS A 426 -7.17 25.45 32.58
CA LYS A 426 -7.23 24.19 33.35
C LYS A 426 -8.58 23.44 33.29
N HIS A 427 -9.61 24.04 32.72
CA HIS A 427 -10.95 23.44 32.54
C HIS A 427 -11.01 22.39 31.42
N VAL A 428 -9.98 22.23 30.57
CA VAL A 428 -9.97 21.27 29.45
C VAL A 428 -9.62 19.86 29.93
N GLU A 429 -8.85 19.70 30.99
CA GLU A 429 -8.44 18.39 31.51
C GLU A 429 -9.59 17.53 32.07
N GLY A 430 -10.67 18.15 32.57
CA GLY A 430 -11.88 17.45 33.05
C GLY A 430 -12.86 17.09 31.90
N LEU A 431 -12.78 17.77 30.76
CA LEU A 431 -13.75 17.61 29.68
C LEU A 431 -13.61 16.27 28.96
N ALA A 432 -12.36 15.78 28.80
CA ALA A 432 -12.07 14.50 28.15
C ALA A 432 -12.62 13.27 28.92
N ALA A 433 -12.81 13.41 30.23
CA ALA A 433 -13.42 12.38 31.06
C ALA A 433 -14.94 12.34 30.95
N VAL A 434 -15.56 13.47 30.60
CA VAL A 434 -17.02 13.63 30.52
C VAL A 434 -17.52 13.53 29.08
N VAL A 435 -16.72 14.00 28.13
CA VAL A 435 -17.05 13.94 26.70
C VAL A 435 -16.10 12.94 26.02
N PRO A 436 -16.58 11.72 25.73
CA PRO A 436 -15.74 10.73 25.04
C PRO A 436 -15.28 11.27 23.69
N PRO A 437 -14.05 10.95 23.26
CA PRO A 437 -13.54 11.37 21.96
C PRO A 437 -14.47 10.88 20.86
N ARG A 438 -14.87 11.77 19.97
CA ARG A 438 -15.68 11.39 18.82
C ARG A 438 -14.83 10.59 17.85
N PRO A 439 -15.19 9.34 17.53
CA PRO A 439 -14.43 8.57 16.56
C PRO A 439 -14.49 9.24 15.19
N ALA A 440 -13.40 9.10 14.41
CA ALA A 440 -13.38 9.49 13.02
C ALA A 440 -14.49 8.77 12.26
N GLY A 441 -15.12 9.46 11.31
CA GLY A 441 -16.22 8.87 10.56
C GLY A 441 -16.83 9.84 9.55
N PHE A 442 -17.83 9.37 8.84
CA PHE A 442 -18.52 10.16 7.81
C PHE A 442 -19.24 11.37 8.36
N CYS A 443 -19.22 12.47 7.59
CA CYS A 443 -19.97 13.69 7.91
C CYS A 443 -21.48 13.47 7.97
N THR A 444 -22.19 14.40 8.66
CA THR A 444 -23.65 14.46 8.59
C THR A 444 -24.10 14.67 7.15
N GLY A 445 -24.99 13.79 6.68
CA GLY A 445 -25.49 13.83 5.31
C GLY A 445 -24.48 13.44 4.23
N CYS A 446 -23.37 12.78 4.58
CA CYS A 446 -22.38 12.30 3.61
C CYS A 446 -23.04 11.42 2.54
N PRO A 447 -22.80 11.69 1.23
CA PRO A 447 -23.38 10.92 0.13
C PRO A 447 -22.83 9.51 -0.01
N GLU A 448 -21.77 9.19 0.70
CA GLU A 448 -21.14 7.86 0.69
C GLU A 448 -21.88 6.86 1.60
N ARG A 449 -22.50 7.34 2.68
CA ARG A 449 -23.27 6.49 3.62
C ARG A 449 -24.32 5.60 2.95
N PRO A 450 -25.18 6.13 2.04
CA PRO A 450 -26.16 5.32 1.33
C PRO A 450 -25.52 4.18 0.53
N ILE A 451 -24.34 4.40 -0.07
CA ILE A 451 -23.64 3.38 -0.83
C ILE A 451 -23.27 2.21 0.09
N PHE A 452 -22.71 2.50 1.27
CA PHE A 452 -22.31 1.47 2.22
C PHE A 452 -23.51 0.79 2.89
N SER A 453 -24.59 1.54 3.17
CA SER A 453 -25.85 0.95 3.61
C SER A 453 -26.40 -0.04 2.58
N ALA A 454 -26.41 0.35 1.30
CA ALA A 454 -26.88 -0.51 0.22
C ALA A 454 -25.99 -1.76 0.04
N LEU A 455 -24.67 -1.58 0.19
CA LEU A 455 -23.72 -2.69 0.11
C LEU A 455 -23.92 -3.69 1.28
N THR A 456 -24.13 -3.19 2.50
CA THR A 456 -24.47 -4.04 3.66
C THR A 456 -25.74 -4.85 3.39
N LEU A 457 -26.81 -4.19 2.91
CA LEU A 457 -28.07 -4.86 2.57
C LEU A 457 -27.92 -5.88 1.41
N ALA A 458 -27.08 -5.60 0.40
CA ALA A 458 -26.79 -6.55 -0.67
C ALA A 458 -26.06 -7.78 -0.14
N GLN A 459 -25.13 -7.62 0.80
CA GLN A 459 -24.42 -8.75 1.41
C GLN A 459 -25.32 -9.61 2.33
N GLU A 460 -26.38 -9.06 2.91
CA GLU A 460 -27.37 -9.86 3.64
C GLU A 460 -28.06 -10.86 2.70
N THR A 461 -28.24 -10.52 1.42
CA THR A 461 -28.88 -11.38 0.42
C THR A 461 -27.89 -12.31 -0.27
N LEU A 462 -26.71 -11.78 -0.70
CA LEU A 462 -25.73 -12.48 -1.54
C LEU A 462 -24.57 -13.09 -0.75
N GLY A 463 -24.53 -12.88 0.57
CA GLY A 463 -23.42 -13.26 1.42
C GLY A 463 -22.27 -12.25 1.37
N GLN A 464 -21.28 -12.44 2.21
CA GLN A 464 -20.12 -11.56 2.32
C GLN A 464 -19.21 -11.66 1.09
N HIS A 465 -18.67 -10.52 0.65
CA HIS A 465 -17.72 -10.41 -0.45
C HIS A 465 -16.40 -9.82 0.05
N HIS A 466 -15.29 -10.17 -0.58
CA HIS A 466 -14.02 -9.48 -0.36
C HIS A 466 -14.13 -8.04 -0.88
N ILE A 467 -13.76 -7.07 -0.03
CA ILE A 467 -13.84 -5.63 -0.36
C ILE A 467 -12.48 -4.98 -0.13
N SER A 468 -11.92 -4.42 -1.19
CA SER A 468 -10.70 -3.60 -1.16
C SER A 468 -11.03 -2.13 -1.32
N CYS A 469 -10.37 -1.26 -0.55
CA CYS A 469 -10.55 0.20 -0.62
C CYS A 469 -9.23 0.90 -0.96
N ASP A 470 -9.32 2.09 -1.55
CA ASP A 470 -8.20 3.01 -1.57
C ASP A 470 -8.28 4.03 -0.42
N ILE A 471 -7.40 5.02 -0.40
CA ILE A 471 -7.37 6.08 0.62
C ILE A 471 -8.37 7.18 0.25
N GLY A 472 -9.35 7.44 1.11
CA GLY A 472 -10.36 8.46 0.92
C GLY A 472 -11.39 8.48 2.04
N CYS A 473 -12.44 9.29 1.91
CA CYS A 473 -13.53 9.30 2.91
C CYS A 473 -14.20 7.93 3.03
N HIS A 474 -14.35 7.20 1.94
CA HIS A 474 -14.93 5.84 1.89
C HIS A 474 -14.17 4.83 2.75
N LEU A 475 -12.91 5.09 3.11
CA LEU A 475 -12.14 4.25 4.03
C LEU A 475 -12.81 4.14 5.41
N PHE A 476 -13.59 5.14 5.83
CA PHE A 476 -14.36 5.04 7.06
C PHE A 476 -15.44 3.95 7.05
N SER A 477 -15.77 3.36 5.90
CA SER A 477 -16.64 2.18 5.81
C SER A 477 -16.09 0.96 6.54
N ILE A 478 -14.79 0.93 6.78
CA ILE A 478 -14.11 -0.10 7.57
C ILE A 478 -14.57 -0.09 9.02
N LEU A 479 -14.94 1.09 9.54
CA LEU A 479 -15.37 1.29 10.91
C LEU A 479 -16.88 1.00 11.08
N PRO A 480 -17.34 0.73 12.31
CA PRO A 480 -18.76 0.64 12.59
C PRO A 480 -19.53 1.90 12.15
N PRO A 481 -20.77 1.75 11.70
CA PRO A 481 -21.59 0.54 11.71
C PRO A 481 -21.42 -0.36 10.48
N PHE A 482 -20.71 0.10 9.44
CA PHE A 482 -20.65 -0.59 8.16
C PHE A 482 -19.79 -1.86 8.22
N ASN A 483 -18.62 -1.77 8.85
CA ASN A 483 -17.65 -2.89 8.94
C ASN A 483 -17.33 -3.51 7.59
N LEU A 484 -17.16 -2.69 6.56
CA LEU A 484 -16.82 -3.06 5.18
C LEU A 484 -15.35 -2.74 4.89
N GLY A 485 -14.77 -3.46 3.93
CA GLY A 485 -13.39 -3.24 3.52
C GLY A 485 -12.38 -4.02 4.37
N ALA A 486 -11.43 -4.65 3.68
CA ALA A 486 -10.41 -5.50 4.26
C ALA A 486 -8.99 -4.95 4.04
N THR A 487 -8.73 -4.23 2.95
CA THR A 487 -7.37 -3.80 2.57
C THR A 487 -7.33 -2.36 2.10
N THR A 488 -6.18 -1.71 2.31
CA THR A 488 -5.88 -0.36 1.83
C THR A 488 -4.40 -0.31 1.45
N MET A 489 -4.09 -0.07 0.18
CA MET A 489 -2.71 -0.14 -0.33
C MET A 489 -2.22 1.15 -1.00
N GLY A 490 -2.94 2.25 -0.88
CA GLY A 490 -2.54 3.54 -1.44
C GLY A 490 -3.65 4.26 -2.17
N TYR A 491 -3.39 5.53 -2.53
CA TYR A 491 -4.37 6.41 -3.14
C TYR A 491 -4.65 6.06 -4.60
N GLY A 492 -5.88 5.70 -4.90
CA GLY A 492 -6.31 5.21 -6.22
C GLY A 492 -6.02 3.73 -6.50
N LEU A 493 -5.49 2.98 -5.52
CA LEU A 493 -5.11 1.57 -5.69
C LEU A 493 -6.16 0.56 -5.18
N GLY A 494 -7.40 0.99 -4.93
CA GLY A 494 -8.48 0.11 -4.47
C GLY A 494 -8.73 -1.07 -5.40
N ALA A 495 -8.84 -0.83 -6.70
CA ALA A 495 -9.01 -1.90 -7.69
C ALA A 495 -7.77 -2.77 -7.85
N SER A 496 -6.58 -2.18 -7.77
CA SER A 496 -5.30 -2.90 -7.80
C SER A 496 -5.11 -3.82 -6.60
N SER A 497 -5.60 -3.41 -5.41
CA SER A 497 -5.56 -4.25 -4.20
C SER A 497 -6.40 -5.51 -4.30
N ALA A 498 -7.37 -5.55 -5.21
CA ALA A 498 -8.19 -6.73 -5.47
C ALA A 498 -7.65 -7.59 -6.63
N ALA A 499 -6.58 -7.17 -7.30
CA ALA A 499 -6.11 -7.81 -8.53
C ALA A 499 -5.70 -9.29 -8.31
N ALA A 500 -5.09 -9.64 -7.17
CA ALA A 500 -4.77 -11.02 -6.83
C ALA A 500 -5.99 -11.96 -6.83
N PHE A 501 -7.19 -11.41 -6.61
CA PHE A 501 -8.44 -12.17 -6.57
C PHE A 501 -9.11 -12.35 -7.94
N ASN A 502 -8.40 -12.08 -9.04
CA ASN A 502 -8.88 -12.38 -10.38
C ASN A 502 -8.73 -13.89 -10.69
N VAL A 503 -9.38 -14.71 -9.92
CA VAL A 503 -9.38 -16.16 -10.03
C VAL A 503 -10.79 -16.69 -10.27
N PRO A 504 -10.98 -17.87 -10.89
CA PRO A 504 -12.26 -18.51 -10.99
C PRO A 504 -12.87 -18.79 -9.62
N ALA A 505 -13.97 -18.11 -9.30
CA ALA A 505 -14.70 -18.26 -8.05
C ALA A 505 -16.19 -17.95 -8.25
N ALA A 506 -17.04 -18.40 -7.34
CA ALA A 506 -18.47 -18.12 -7.39
C ALA A 506 -18.77 -16.66 -7.03
N LYS A 507 -17.99 -16.06 -6.13
CA LYS A 507 -18.16 -14.68 -5.67
C LYS A 507 -17.16 -13.73 -6.34
N ARG A 508 -17.65 -12.56 -6.72
CA ARG A 508 -16.83 -11.47 -7.27
C ARG A 508 -16.26 -10.61 -6.15
N PRO A 509 -14.97 -10.23 -6.21
CA PRO A 509 -14.43 -9.22 -5.34
C PRO A 509 -15.00 -7.82 -5.68
N ILE A 510 -15.07 -6.96 -4.68
CA ILE A 510 -15.52 -5.59 -4.78
C ILE A 510 -14.35 -4.66 -4.48
N SER A 511 -14.20 -3.63 -5.28
CA SER A 511 -13.20 -2.56 -5.04
C SER A 511 -13.90 -1.23 -4.94
N ILE A 512 -13.45 -0.38 -4.03
CA ILE A 512 -14.03 0.95 -3.81
C ILE A 512 -12.92 1.99 -3.91
N MET A 513 -13.17 3.05 -4.69
CA MET A 513 -12.27 4.18 -4.80
C MET A 513 -13.04 5.50 -4.89
N GLY A 514 -12.42 6.60 -4.42
CA GLY A 514 -12.94 7.94 -4.62
C GLY A 514 -12.61 8.50 -6.01
N ASP A 515 -13.33 9.54 -6.41
CA ASP A 515 -13.08 10.30 -7.65
C ASP A 515 -11.68 10.93 -7.69
N GLY A 516 -11.19 11.44 -6.57
CA GLY A 516 -9.82 11.91 -6.46
C GLY A 516 -8.79 10.79 -6.68
N GLY A 517 -8.98 9.63 -6.05
CA GLY A 517 -8.15 8.44 -6.26
C GLY A 517 -8.21 7.92 -7.69
N PHE A 518 -9.40 7.95 -8.30
CA PHE A 518 -9.59 7.58 -9.70
C PHE A 518 -8.70 8.41 -10.64
N TRP A 519 -8.70 9.74 -10.50
CA TRP A 519 -7.86 10.61 -11.33
C TRP A 519 -6.38 10.59 -10.98
N HIS A 520 -6.04 10.30 -9.73
CA HIS A 520 -4.65 10.23 -9.29
C HIS A 520 -3.92 9.02 -9.88
N ASN A 521 -4.46 7.84 -9.72
CA ASN A 521 -3.82 6.58 -10.12
C ASN A 521 -4.83 5.52 -10.59
N GLY A 522 -6.08 5.63 -10.17
CA GLY A 522 -7.10 4.60 -10.34
C GLY A 522 -7.48 4.31 -11.78
N LEU A 523 -7.43 5.31 -12.68
CA LEU A 523 -7.79 5.12 -14.09
C LEU A 523 -6.81 4.15 -14.79
N ALA A 524 -5.53 4.39 -14.71
CA ALA A 524 -4.52 3.58 -15.38
C ALA A 524 -4.20 2.31 -14.61
N SER A 525 -3.78 2.45 -13.35
CA SER A 525 -3.35 1.32 -12.51
C SER A 525 -4.50 0.44 -12.01
N GLY A 526 -5.70 1.01 -11.82
CA GLY A 526 -6.89 0.27 -11.38
C GLY A 526 -7.73 -0.23 -12.54
N ILE A 527 -8.44 0.68 -13.23
CA ILE A 527 -9.41 0.32 -14.27
C ILE A 527 -8.72 -0.24 -15.51
N GLY A 528 -7.64 0.41 -15.98
CA GLY A 528 -6.86 -0.06 -17.13
C GLY A 528 -6.29 -1.46 -16.89
N ASN A 529 -5.72 -1.70 -15.71
CA ASN A 529 -5.26 -3.02 -15.29
C ASN A 529 -6.37 -4.07 -15.30
N ALA A 530 -7.53 -3.72 -14.74
CA ALA A 530 -8.69 -4.62 -14.69
C ALA A 530 -9.18 -5.01 -16.09
N VAL A 531 -9.16 -4.07 -17.04
CA VAL A 531 -9.52 -4.36 -18.45
C VAL A 531 -8.45 -5.25 -19.10
N PHE A 532 -7.17 -4.92 -18.92
CA PHE A 532 -6.05 -5.64 -19.50
C PHE A 532 -6.02 -7.11 -19.06
N ASN A 533 -6.20 -7.36 -17.77
CA ASN A 533 -6.20 -8.71 -17.20
C ASN A 533 -7.59 -9.40 -17.20
N LYS A 534 -8.60 -8.83 -17.87
CA LYS A 534 -9.98 -9.37 -17.95
C LYS A 534 -10.59 -9.64 -16.57
N TYR A 535 -10.31 -8.80 -15.59
CA TYR A 535 -10.77 -8.91 -14.22
C TYR A 535 -12.30 -8.96 -14.12
N ASP A 536 -12.86 -9.98 -13.46
CA ASP A 536 -14.32 -10.17 -13.36
C ASP A 536 -14.89 -9.68 -12.01
N GLY A 537 -14.39 -8.58 -11.49
CA GLY A 537 -14.85 -7.95 -10.24
C GLY A 537 -15.74 -6.74 -10.45
N VAL A 538 -16.22 -6.19 -9.32
CA VAL A 538 -17.04 -4.98 -9.27
C VAL A 538 -16.20 -3.83 -8.72
N ILE A 539 -16.18 -2.69 -9.41
CA ILE A 539 -15.46 -1.49 -9.01
C ILE A 539 -16.47 -0.37 -8.79
N VAL A 540 -16.53 0.15 -7.57
CA VAL A 540 -17.40 1.26 -7.18
C VAL A 540 -16.56 2.53 -7.11
N ILE A 541 -16.84 3.49 -7.97
CA ILE A 541 -16.24 4.83 -7.94
C ILE A 541 -17.21 5.77 -7.23
N VAL A 542 -16.78 6.32 -6.10
CA VAL A 542 -17.52 7.32 -5.34
C VAL A 542 -17.20 8.69 -5.91
N ASP A 543 -18.09 9.21 -6.76
CA ASP A 543 -17.92 10.50 -7.42
C ASP A 543 -18.68 11.60 -6.64
N ASN A 544 -17.95 12.28 -5.77
CA ASN A 544 -18.48 13.36 -4.99
C ASN A 544 -18.00 14.76 -5.46
N PHE A 545 -17.34 14.80 -6.64
CA PHE A 545 -16.88 15.95 -7.42
C PHE A 545 -15.73 16.75 -6.80
N TYR A 546 -15.04 16.22 -5.80
CA TYR A 546 -13.93 16.90 -5.12
C TYR A 546 -12.99 15.87 -4.50
N ALA A 547 -11.71 16.21 -4.36
CA ALA A 547 -10.82 15.50 -3.44
C ALA A 547 -11.24 15.82 -2.00
N SER A 548 -12.31 15.16 -1.55
CA SER A 548 -13.06 15.56 -0.33
C SER A 548 -12.30 15.31 0.96
N ALA A 549 -11.53 14.21 1.03
CA ALA A 549 -10.78 13.82 2.23
C ALA A 549 -9.70 14.84 2.61
N THR A 550 -9.15 15.56 1.62
CA THR A 550 -8.09 16.55 1.81
C THR A 550 -8.62 17.99 1.95
N GLY A 551 -9.91 18.19 1.90
CA GLY A 551 -10.54 19.50 2.12
C GLY A 551 -11.44 20.01 0.99
N GLY A 552 -11.61 19.25 -0.09
CA GLY A 552 -12.52 19.55 -1.19
C GLY A 552 -11.88 20.36 -2.32
N GLN A 553 -10.68 19.98 -2.72
CA GLN A 553 -10.00 20.56 -3.88
C GLN A 553 -10.64 20.10 -5.19
N ASP A 554 -10.54 20.97 -6.22
CA ASP A 554 -11.00 20.63 -7.56
C ASP A 554 -10.18 19.49 -8.17
N ILE A 555 -10.87 18.63 -8.87
CA ILE A 555 -10.34 17.52 -9.69
C ILE A 555 -10.94 17.61 -11.09
N LEU A 556 -10.46 16.79 -12.01
CA LEU A 556 -10.90 16.79 -13.41
C LEU A 556 -12.43 16.66 -13.56
N SER A 557 -13.09 15.88 -12.70
CA SER A 557 -14.56 15.69 -12.71
C SER A 557 -15.33 16.69 -11.84
N SER A 558 -14.69 17.68 -11.24
CA SER A 558 -15.37 18.73 -10.46
C SER A 558 -16.38 19.49 -11.33
N ARG A 559 -17.57 19.72 -10.77
CA ARG A 559 -18.66 20.46 -11.44
C ARG A 559 -18.48 21.97 -11.41
N ALA A 560 -17.52 22.48 -10.68
CA ALA A 560 -17.23 23.90 -10.63
C ALA A 560 -16.56 24.36 -11.94
N ASP A 561 -17.06 25.44 -12.53
CA ASP A 561 -16.34 26.11 -13.61
C ASP A 561 -15.09 26.77 -13.03
N ASN A 562 -13.94 26.34 -13.50
CA ASN A 562 -12.65 26.88 -13.11
C ASN A 562 -12.00 27.54 -14.33
N PRO A 563 -11.73 28.87 -14.32
CA PRO A 563 -11.15 29.54 -15.48
C PRO A 563 -9.68 29.12 -15.75
N ASP A 564 -8.99 28.61 -14.72
CA ASP A 564 -7.55 28.27 -14.81
C ASP A 564 -7.30 26.78 -15.05
N ARG A 565 -8.33 25.93 -14.93
CA ARG A 565 -8.21 24.46 -15.01
C ARG A 565 -9.39 23.85 -15.76
N SER A 566 -9.10 22.78 -16.50
CA SER A 566 -10.16 21.97 -17.10
C SER A 566 -10.87 21.13 -16.03
N THR A 567 -12.15 21.37 -15.85
CA THR A 567 -13.06 20.63 -14.96
C THR A 567 -14.22 20.07 -15.77
N ASN A 568 -15.22 19.46 -15.12
CA ASN A 568 -16.41 18.86 -15.76
C ASN A 568 -16.08 17.71 -16.73
N ASN A 569 -14.94 17.00 -16.56
CA ASN A 569 -14.60 15.83 -17.36
C ASN A 569 -15.30 14.59 -16.74
N PRO A 570 -16.24 13.95 -17.43
CA PRO A 570 -17.01 12.86 -16.84
C PRO A 570 -16.19 11.58 -16.69
N ILE A 571 -16.24 10.99 -15.52
CA ILE A 571 -15.58 9.70 -15.21
C ILE A 571 -16.10 8.59 -16.13
N ASP A 572 -17.39 8.57 -16.45
CA ASP A 572 -18.01 7.58 -17.34
C ASP A 572 -17.31 7.49 -18.70
N GLN A 573 -16.97 8.63 -19.30
CA GLN A 573 -16.27 8.67 -20.59
C GLN A 573 -14.84 8.10 -20.48
N ALA A 574 -14.12 8.43 -19.41
CA ALA A 574 -12.78 7.92 -19.17
C ALA A 574 -12.80 6.40 -18.97
N VAL A 575 -13.73 5.89 -18.16
CA VAL A 575 -13.91 4.46 -17.90
C VAL A 575 -14.25 3.68 -19.17
N ARG A 576 -15.16 4.21 -20.00
CA ARG A 576 -15.47 3.60 -21.32
C ARG A 576 -14.31 3.71 -22.29
N GLY A 577 -13.57 4.82 -22.24
CA GLY A 577 -12.39 5.06 -23.08
C GLY A 577 -11.29 4.02 -22.90
N VAL A 578 -11.09 3.48 -21.70
CA VAL A 578 -10.13 2.39 -21.44
C VAL A 578 -10.70 0.99 -21.73
N GLY A 579 -11.98 0.87 -22.17
CA GLY A 579 -12.54 -0.38 -22.68
C GLY A 579 -13.51 -1.12 -21.73
N VAL A 580 -13.96 -0.52 -20.63
CA VAL A 580 -14.98 -1.13 -19.76
C VAL A 580 -16.31 -1.21 -20.48
N LYS A 581 -16.89 -2.41 -20.56
CA LYS A 581 -18.17 -2.67 -21.26
C LYS A 581 -19.38 -2.48 -20.38
N TRP A 582 -19.30 -2.86 -19.10
CA TRP A 582 -20.40 -2.74 -18.15
C TRP A 582 -20.16 -1.54 -17.23
N VAL A 583 -20.91 -0.47 -17.47
CA VAL A 583 -20.84 0.77 -16.67
C VAL A 583 -22.25 1.19 -16.28
N ARG A 584 -22.47 1.51 -15.02
CA ARG A 584 -23.71 2.09 -14.48
C ARG A 584 -23.38 3.37 -13.75
N THR A 585 -24.04 4.47 -14.12
CA THR A 585 -23.94 5.74 -13.42
C THR A 585 -25.21 5.98 -12.58
N LEU A 586 -25.03 6.20 -11.31
CA LEU A 586 -26.08 6.53 -10.35
C LEU A 586 -26.02 8.02 -10.03
N ASP A 587 -27.01 8.79 -10.51
CA ASP A 587 -27.04 10.25 -10.37
C ASP A 587 -27.31 10.74 -8.93
N ARG A 588 -27.80 9.86 -8.07
CA ARG A 588 -28.14 10.14 -6.70
C ARG A 588 -27.90 8.92 -5.82
N THR A 589 -26.95 9.03 -4.92
CA THR A 589 -26.61 7.93 -3.99
C THR A 589 -27.64 7.73 -2.88
N TYR A 590 -28.46 8.74 -2.58
CA TYR A 590 -29.48 8.67 -1.52
C TYR A 590 -30.68 7.78 -1.84
N ASP A 591 -30.82 7.31 -3.07
CA ASP A 591 -31.77 6.25 -3.44
C ASP A 591 -31.15 4.88 -3.13
N VAL A 592 -31.24 4.46 -1.87
CA VAL A 592 -30.59 3.24 -1.37
C VAL A 592 -31.09 1.99 -2.08
N ALA A 593 -32.37 1.93 -2.42
CA ALA A 593 -32.95 0.78 -3.13
C ALA A 593 -32.37 0.64 -4.53
N LYS A 594 -32.22 1.74 -5.27
CA LYS A 594 -31.60 1.74 -6.60
C LYS A 594 -30.12 1.39 -6.54
N VAL A 595 -29.38 1.93 -5.56
CA VAL A 595 -27.96 1.60 -5.34
C VAL A 595 -27.80 0.12 -5.04
N ARG A 596 -28.61 -0.45 -4.14
CA ARG A 596 -28.63 -1.88 -3.82
C ARG A 596 -28.86 -2.74 -5.06
N ALA A 597 -29.93 -2.47 -5.80
CA ALA A 597 -30.29 -3.22 -7.02
C ALA A 597 -29.15 -3.17 -8.05
N THR A 598 -28.46 -2.03 -8.20
CA THR A 598 -27.33 -1.90 -9.13
C THR A 598 -26.12 -2.70 -8.66
N ILE A 599 -25.83 -2.76 -7.37
CA ILE A 599 -24.76 -3.59 -6.79
C ILE A 599 -25.10 -5.07 -7.01
N GLU A 600 -26.33 -5.49 -6.71
CA GLU A 600 -26.79 -6.86 -6.92
C GLU A 600 -26.72 -7.25 -8.41
N GLU A 601 -27.13 -6.38 -9.35
CA GLU A 601 -26.95 -6.57 -10.80
C GLU A 601 -25.47 -6.79 -11.16
N ALA A 602 -24.56 -5.95 -10.65
CA ALA A 602 -23.12 -6.06 -10.93
C ALA A 602 -22.52 -7.37 -10.40
N LEU A 603 -22.98 -7.83 -9.23
CA LEU A 603 -22.48 -9.06 -8.62
C LEU A 603 -23.01 -10.33 -9.29
N THR A 604 -24.18 -10.28 -9.92
CA THR A 604 -24.88 -11.47 -10.44
C THR A 604 -24.90 -11.56 -11.96
N THR A 605 -24.60 -10.50 -12.72
CA THR A 605 -24.62 -10.50 -14.19
C THR A 605 -23.66 -11.53 -14.79
N ASP A 606 -24.06 -12.15 -15.91
CA ASP A 606 -23.21 -13.08 -16.69
C ASP A 606 -22.15 -12.37 -17.55
N ILE A 607 -22.21 -11.06 -17.68
CA ILE A 607 -21.27 -10.28 -18.49
C ILE A 607 -19.89 -10.38 -17.86
N LYS A 608 -18.90 -10.83 -18.64
CA LYS A 608 -17.49 -10.95 -18.19
C LYS A 608 -16.74 -9.63 -18.33
N GLY A 609 -15.68 -9.49 -17.53
CA GLY A 609 -14.86 -8.29 -17.45
C GLY A 609 -15.27 -7.37 -16.29
N PRO A 610 -14.55 -6.25 -16.07
CA PRO A 610 -14.83 -5.35 -14.95
C PRO A 610 -16.21 -4.69 -15.06
N LYS A 611 -16.94 -4.65 -13.93
CA LYS A 611 -18.20 -3.93 -13.77
C LYS A 611 -17.90 -2.66 -12.99
N VAL A 612 -18.20 -1.51 -13.59
CA VAL A 612 -17.93 -0.22 -12.93
C VAL A 612 -19.25 0.48 -12.60
N ILE A 613 -19.42 0.79 -11.33
CA ILE A 613 -20.52 1.61 -10.82
C ILE A 613 -19.96 2.98 -10.46
N ILE A 614 -20.48 4.04 -11.06
CA ILE A 614 -20.13 5.43 -10.75
C ILE A 614 -21.26 5.99 -9.91
N ALA A 615 -21.02 6.17 -8.61
CA ALA A 615 -22.03 6.62 -7.65
C ALA A 615 -21.85 8.11 -7.38
N GLN A 616 -22.70 8.93 -8.01
CA GLN A 616 -22.57 10.39 -8.03
C GLN A 616 -23.49 11.07 -6.98
N SER A 617 -22.91 11.88 -6.13
CA SER A 617 -23.63 12.87 -5.30
C SER A 617 -22.66 13.87 -4.69
N GLU A 618 -22.98 15.15 -4.74
CA GLU A 618 -22.10 16.24 -4.24
C GLU A 618 -21.68 16.03 -2.78
N CYS A 619 -20.38 16.21 -2.50
CA CYS A 619 -19.85 16.22 -1.14
C CYS A 619 -20.64 17.18 -0.24
N MET A 620 -21.25 16.64 0.84
CA MET A 620 -22.13 17.43 1.72
C MET A 620 -21.35 18.52 2.45
N LEU A 621 -20.10 18.31 2.80
CA LEU A 621 -19.27 19.33 3.44
C LEU A 621 -19.09 20.55 2.54
N ASN A 622 -18.72 20.33 1.27
CA ASN A 622 -18.58 21.39 0.28
C ASN A 622 -19.91 22.07 -0.02
N LYS A 623 -20.98 21.31 -0.17
CA LYS A 623 -22.33 21.85 -0.32
C LYS A 623 -22.71 22.75 0.86
N GLN A 624 -22.46 22.34 2.10
CA GLN A 624 -22.75 23.15 3.28
C GLN A 624 -21.89 24.42 3.35
N ARG A 625 -20.61 24.34 2.99
CA ARG A 625 -19.72 25.52 2.90
C ARG A 625 -20.25 26.58 1.93
N ARG A 626 -20.82 26.16 0.81
CA ARG A 626 -21.40 27.03 -0.22
C ARG A 626 -22.79 27.55 0.18
N VAL A 627 -23.67 26.68 0.64
CA VAL A 627 -25.08 26.98 0.85
C VAL A 627 -25.35 27.68 2.19
N LYS A 628 -24.66 27.29 3.29
CA LYS A 628 -24.91 27.80 4.63
C LYS A 628 -24.71 29.33 4.77
N PRO A 629 -23.68 29.96 4.20
CA PRO A 629 -23.51 31.41 4.22
C PRO A 629 -24.65 32.14 3.51
N LEU A 630 -25.08 31.63 2.34
CA LEU A 630 -26.17 32.21 1.54
C LEU A 630 -27.50 32.12 2.31
N PHE A 631 -27.78 30.97 2.91
CA PHE A 631 -28.93 30.75 3.77
C PHE A 631 -28.93 31.75 4.95
N ASN A 632 -27.84 31.83 5.70
CA ASN A 632 -27.73 32.72 6.84
C ASN A 632 -27.87 34.19 6.43
N LYS A 633 -27.31 34.59 5.28
CA LYS A 633 -27.49 35.95 4.74
C LYS A 633 -28.94 36.22 4.43
N ALA A 634 -29.63 35.32 3.71
CA ALA A 634 -31.04 35.49 3.36
C ALA A 634 -31.94 35.57 4.61
N VAL A 635 -31.66 34.73 5.62
CA VAL A 635 -32.41 34.77 6.90
C VAL A 635 -32.19 36.11 7.61
N LYS A 636 -30.97 36.64 7.69
CA LYS A 636 -30.63 37.94 8.28
C LYS A 636 -31.28 39.12 7.54
N GLU A 637 -31.41 39.01 6.23
CA GLU A 637 -32.07 40.01 5.37
C GLU A 637 -33.61 39.96 5.47
N GLY A 638 -34.17 39.10 6.34
CA GLY A 638 -35.63 38.97 6.49
C GLY A 638 -36.32 38.24 5.33
N LYS A 639 -35.56 37.63 4.40
CA LYS A 639 -36.14 36.89 3.27
C LYS A 639 -36.77 35.58 3.77
N ARG A 640 -37.88 35.20 3.18
CA ARG A 640 -38.51 33.90 3.42
C ARG A 640 -37.61 32.78 2.90
N VAL A 641 -37.21 31.87 3.78
CA VAL A 641 -36.39 30.69 3.40
C VAL A 641 -36.99 29.44 3.99
N VAL A 642 -37.12 28.40 3.19
CA VAL A 642 -37.62 27.10 3.63
C VAL A 642 -36.44 26.15 3.78
N LYS A 643 -36.35 25.44 4.89
CA LYS A 643 -35.34 24.44 5.15
C LYS A 643 -35.99 23.10 5.46
N GLU A 644 -35.68 22.09 4.65
CA GLU A 644 -36.13 20.73 4.89
C GLU A 644 -35.50 20.13 6.14
N ARG A 645 -36.26 19.39 6.88
CA ARG A 645 -35.85 18.57 8.02
C ARG A 645 -36.56 17.24 8.01
N PHE A 646 -35.92 16.26 8.58
CA PHE A 646 -36.55 14.97 8.81
C PHE A 646 -36.74 14.76 10.31
N GLY A 647 -37.76 14.02 10.67
CA GLY A 647 -38.07 13.64 12.04
C GLY A 647 -38.59 12.21 12.09
N VAL A 648 -38.70 11.69 13.29
CA VAL A 648 -39.24 10.36 13.56
C VAL A 648 -40.49 10.53 14.41
N ASP A 649 -41.59 9.93 14.00
CA ASP A 649 -42.79 9.84 14.77
C ASP A 649 -42.62 8.83 15.92
N PRO A 650 -42.60 9.25 17.19
CA PRO A 650 -42.36 8.34 18.30
C PRO A 650 -43.48 7.33 18.49
N ASP A 651 -44.71 7.65 18.08
CA ASP A 651 -45.86 6.74 18.22
C ASP A 651 -45.75 5.53 17.26
N VAL A 652 -45.14 5.76 16.11
CA VAL A 652 -45.00 4.75 15.04
C VAL A 652 -43.65 4.03 15.08
N CYS A 653 -42.63 4.63 15.70
CA CYS A 653 -41.29 4.02 15.77
C CYS A 653 -41.31 2.72 16.60
N THR A 654 -40.84 1.64 16.04
CA THR A 654 -40.80 0.30 16.67
C THR A 654 -39.62 0.11 17.64
N GLY A 655 -38.62 0.98 17.59
CA GLY A 655 -37.41 0.83 18.42
C GLY A 655 -36.36 -0.17 17.89
N ASP A 656 -36.53 -0.70 16.68
CA ASP A 656 -35.53 -1.65 16.09
C ASP A 656 -34.22 -0.99 15.69
N HIS A 657 -34.21 0.33 15.49
CA HIS A 657 -33.07 1.17 15.17
C HIS A 657 -32.28 0.78 13.90
N ALA A 658 -32.90 0.09 12.94
CA ALA A 658 -32.26 -0.20 11.65
C ALA A 658 -31.75 1.09 10.97
N CYS A 659 -32.49 2.18 11.11
CA CYS A 659 -32.09 3.51 10.63
C CYS A 659 -30.74 3.98 11.20
N ILE A 660 -30.44 3.69 12.47
CA ILE A 660 -29.19 4.07 13.13
C ILE A 660 -28.08 3.08 12.73
N ARG A 661 -28.34 1.78 12.89
CA ARG A 661 -27.35 0.73 12.65
C ARG A 661 -26.84 0.72 11.21
N LEU A 662 -27.70 0.97 10.24
CA LEU A 662 -27.36 0.91 8.82
C LEU A 662 -26.92 2.25 8.22
N SER A 663 -27.39 3.40 8.74
CA SER A 663 -26.96 4.69 8.20
C SER A 663 -25.73 5.29 8.87
N GLY A 664 -25.50 4.94 10.13
CA GLY A 664 -24.42 5.51 10.94
C GLY A 664 -24.43 7.04 11.00
N CYS A 665 -25.58 7.69 10.83
CA CYS A 665 -25.69 9.14 10.77
C CYS A 665 -25.42 9.79 12.13
N PRO A 666 -24.46 10.75 12.27
CA PRO A 666 -24.15 11.37 13.56
C PRO A 666 -25.25 12.34 14.08
N SER A 667 -26.25 12.65 13.24
CA SER A 667 -27.43 13.46 13.67
C SER A 667 -28.62 12.58 14.01
N LEU A 668 -28.48 11.27 14.05
CA LEU A 668 -29.53 10.33 14.43
C LEU A 668 -29.13 9.67 15.74
N THR A 669 -29.97 9.81 16.74
CA THR A 669 -29.77 9.32 18.10
C THR A 669 -31.04 8.64 18.61
N VAL A 670 -31.07 8.28 19.85
CA VAL A 670 -32.26 7.77 20.53
C VAL A 670 -32.76 8.73 21.59
N LYS A 671 -34.04 8.67 21.88
CA LYS A 671 -34.67 9.36 23.01
C LYS A 671 -35.72 8.45 23.65
N ASP A 672 -36.07 8.75 24.90
CA ASP A 672 -37.20 8.11 25.55
C ASP A 672 -38.49 8.37 24.75
N SER A 673 -39.32 7.35 24.61
CA SER A 673 -40.59 7.44 23.89
C SER A 673 -41.61 8.38 24.59
N GLY A 674 -41.51 8.50 25.90
CA GLY A 674 -42.50 9.15 26.74
C GLY A 674 -43.77 8.31 26.94
N ASP A 675 -43.84 7.13 26.37
CA ASP A 675 -44.94 6.17 26.55
C ASP A 675 -44.52 5.09 27.57
N PRO A 676 -45.19 4.99 28.72
CA PRO A 676 -44.82 4.01 29.75
C PRO A 676 -44.96 2.55 29.30
N LEU A 677 -45.67 2.28 28.21
CA LEU A 677 -45.82 0.96 27.61
C LEU A 677 -44.75 0.63 26.58
N LYS A 678 -43.90 1.59 26.23
CA LYS A 678 -42.75 1.39 25.33
C LYS A 678 -41.45 1.34 26.13
N GLU A 679 -40.90 0.16 26.34
CA GLU A 679 -39.64 -0.05 27.04
C GLU A 679 -38.43 0.39 26.18
N ASP A 680 -38.49 0.22 24.86
CA ASP A 680 -37.40 0.60 23.94
C ASP A 680 -37.42 2.09 23.60
N PRO A 681 -36.24 2.74 23.59
CA PRO A 681 -36.13 4.13 23.16
C PRO A 681 -36.46 4.26 21.67
N VAL A 682 -36.96 5.42 21.27
CA VAL A 682 -37.30 5.73 19.88
C VAL A 682 -36.19 6.51 19.20
N ALA A 683 -36.04 6.34 17.89
CA ALA A 683 -35.08 7.10 17.10
C ALA A 683 -35.42 8.60 17.12
N HIS A 684 -34.39 9.44 17.15
CA HIS A 684 -34.55 10.91 17.16
C HIS A 684 -33.55 11.58 16.21
N VAL A 685 -34.02 12.61 15.50
CA VAL A 685 -33.17 13.38 14.58
C VAL A 685 -32.76 14.69 15.23
N GLU A 686 -31.47 14.85 15.46
CA GLU A 686 -30.87 16.03 16.10
C GLU A 686 -30.93 17.27 15.21
N SER A 687 -30.82 18.46 15.86
CA SER A 687 -30.81 19.76 15.18
C SER A 687 -29.68 19.96 14.18
N SER A 688 -28.61 19.18 14.30
CA SER A 688 -27.43 19.12 13.36
C SER A 688 -27.81 18.52 12.01
N CYS A 689 -28.98 17.93 11.83
CA CYS A 689 -29.46 17.34 10.58
C CYS A 689 -29.42 18.36 9.43
N VAL A 690 -28.91 17.90 8.26
CA VAL A 690 -28.80 18.70 7.03
C VAL A 690 -29.97 18.48 6.05
N GLY A 691 -30.88 17.57 6.34
CA GLY A 691 -32.06 17.31 5.53
C GLY A 691 -31.80 16.44 4.28
N CYS A 692 -30.86 15.53 4.33
CA CYS A 692 -30.52 14.66 3.17
C CYS A 692 -31.49 13.49 2.94
N GLY A 693 -32.25 13.08 3.98
CA GLY A 693 -33.25 12.00 3.91
C GLY A 693 -32.66 10.57 4.03
N ASN A 694 -31.34 10.39 4.05
CA ASN A 694 -30.70 9.07 4.03
C ASN A 694 -31.22 8.09 5.09
N CYS A 695 -31.43 8.56 6.32
CA CYS A 695 -31.89 7.70 7.41
C CYS A 695 -33.28 7.09 7.14
N GLY A 696 -34.18 7.86 6.53
CA GLY A 696 -35.51 7.37 6.12
C GLY A 696 -35.44 6.39 4.97
N GLU A 697 -34.62 6.69 3.94
CA GLU A 697 -34.39 5.81 2.79
C GLU A 697 -33.80 4.46 3.21
N VAL A 698 -32.77 4.48 4.07
CA VAL A 698 -32.13 3.27 4.59
C VAL A 698 -33.13 2.45 5.42
N ALA A 699 -33.89 3.09 6.31
CA ALA A 699 -34.87 2.39 7.13
C ALA A 699 -36.02 1.79 6.29
N HIS A 700 -36.43 2.52 5.24
CA HIS A 700 -37.45 2.00 4.31
C HIS A 700 -36.92 0.81 3.49
N ALA A 701 -35.69 0.91 2.97
CA ALA A 701 -35.06 -0.17 2.20
C ALA A 701 -34.82 -1.45 3.03
N ALA A 702 -34.54 -1.30 4.33
CA ALA A 702 -34.26 -2.42 5.22
C ALA A 702 -35.52 -3.08 5.79
N VAL A 703 -36.47 -2.27 6.31
CA VAL A 703 -37.62 -2.77 7.12
C VAL A 703 -38.94 -2.09 6.80
N LEU A 704 -39.04 -1.38 5.66
CA LEU A 704 -40.24 -0.62 5.26
C LEU A 704 -40.74 0.31 6.37
N CYS A 705 -39.85 0.99 7.11
CA CYS A 705 -40.15 1.81 8.26
C CYS A 705 -41.06 3.00 7.90
N PRO A 706 -42.23 3.14 8.54
CA PRO A 706 -43.18 4.23 8.25
C PRO A 706 -42.99 5.46 9.14
N SER A 707 -42.05 5.43 10.10
CA SER A 707 -41.98 6.46 11.17
C SER A 707 -41.25 7.75 10.76
N PHE A 708 -40.54 7.77 9.64
CA PHE A 708 -39.88 8.97 9.15
C PHE A 708 -40.85 9.91 8.47
N TYR A 709 -40.81 11.20 8.86
CA TYR A 709 -41.54 12.25 8.18
C TYR A 709 -40.62 13.41 7.77
N ARG A 710 -40.99 14.12 6.72
CA ARG A 710 -40.37 15.36 6.28
C ARG A 710 -41.16 16.56 6.80
N ALA A 711 -40.45 17.57 7.30
CA ALA A 711 -41.01 18.85 7.74
C ALA A 711 -40.25 20.01 7.11
N ASP A 712 -40.98 21.00 6.63
CA ASP A 712 -40.44 22.25 6.11
C ASP A 712 -40.43 23.32 7.24
N ILE A 713 -39.20 23.72 7.65
CA ILE A 713 -39.04 24.82 8.61
C ILE A 713 -38.93 26.12 7.81
N ILE A 714 -39.92 27.00 8.01
CA ILE A 714 -39.99 28.28 7.32
C ILE A 714 -39.37 29.35 8.22
N HIS A 715 -38.25 29.92 7.78
CA HIS A 715 -37.66 31.11 8.38
C HIS A 715 -38.25 32.36 7.75
N ASN A 716 -38.51 33.40 8.57
CA ASN A 716 -39.15 34.65 8.14
C ASN A 716 -40.49 34.40 7.42
N PRO A 717 -41.47 33.73 8.07
CA PRO A 717 -42.73 33.36 7.44
C PRO A 717 -43.55 34.61 7.03
N THR A 718 -44.15 34.55 5.86
CA THR A 718 -45.08 35.57 5.34
C THR A 718 -46.43 35.57 6.13
N GLY A 719 -47.29 36.58 5.90
CA GLY A 719 -48.66 36.57 6.44
C GLY A 719 -49.47 35.36 6.00
N ALA A 720 -49.30 34.92 4.77
CA ALA A 720 -49.96 33.72 4.22
C ALA A 720 -49.47 32.44 4.93
N ASP A 721 -48.12 32.30 5.14
CA ASP A 721 -47.59 31.15 5.88
C ASP A 721 -48.17 31.06 7.30
N ARG A 722 -48.24 32.20 7.99
CA ARG A 722 -48.84 32.28 9.35
C ARG A 722 -50.29 31.90 9.37
N PHE A 723 -51.04 32.35 8.37
CA PHE A 723 -52.49 32.00 8.25
C PHE A 723 -52.65 30.49 8.02
N VAL A 724 -51.93 29.92 7.05
CA VAL A 724 -51.95 28.49 6.76
C VAL A 724 -51.52 27.65 7.96
N ALA A 725 -50.48 28.10 8.72
CA ALA A 725 -50.02 27.42 9.93
C ALA A 725 -51.09 27.44 11.03
N ARG A 726 -51.80 28.57 11.21
CA ARG A 726 -52.96 28.66 12.17
C ARG A 726 -54.09 27.72 11.79
N LEU A 727 -54.45 27.67 10.49
CA LEU A 727 -55.51 26.81 10.02
C LEU A 727 -55.17 25.32 10.22
N ARG A 728 -53.95 24.94 9.83
CA ARG A 728 -53.43 23.58 10.06
C ARG A 728 -53.37 23.22 11.53
N GLY A 729 -52.85 24.11 12.37
CA GLY A 729 -52.81 23.94 13.82
C GLY A 729 -54.18 23.76 14.47
N ALA A 730 -55.19 24.49 14.00
CA ALA A 730 -56.57 24.33 14.49
C ALA A 730 -57.14 22.94 14.13
N VAL A 731 -56.95 22.51 12.88
CA VAL A 731 -57.40 21.18 12.40
C VAL A 731 -56.66 20.05 13.14
N ILE A 732 -55.35 20.13 13.22
CA ILE A 732 -54.51 19.12 13.90
C ILE A 732 -54.86 19.06 15.39
N GLY A 733 -54.96 20.20 16.06
CA GLY A 733 -55.32 20.26 17.47
C GLY A 733 -56.73 19.72 17.74
N PHE A 734 -57.69 19.95 16.84
CA PHE A 734 -59.01 19.32 16.93
C PHE A 734 -58.92 17.78 16.81
N LEU A 735 -58.18 17.27 15.81
CA LEU A 735 -58.03 15.84 15.62
C LEU A 735 -57.27 15.18 16.79
N GLN A 736 -56.24 15.81 17.31
CA GLN A 736 -55.46 15.32 18.46
C GLN A 736 -56.35 15.26 19.73
N ARG A 737 -57.12 16.29 20.01
CA ARG A 737 -58.08 16.26 21.13
C ARG A 737 -59.13 15.16 20.99
N ARG A 738 -59.63 14.93 19.75
CA ARG A 738 -60.57 13.85 19.46
C ARG A 738 -59.97 12.47 19.65
N ARG A 739 -58.69 12.32 19.26
CA ARG A 739 -57.91 11.07 19.46
C ARG A 739 -57.67 10.84 20.96
N ALA A 740 -57.22 11.86 21.70
CA ALA A 740 -56.99 11.75 23.13
C ALA A 740 -58.28 11.39 23.90
N ALA A 741 -59.41 11.98 23.50
CA ALA A 741 -60.71 11.64 24.10
C ALA A 741 -61.16 10.20 23.82
N ARG A 742 -60.84 9.64 22.61
CA ARG A 742 -61.08 8.23 22.29
C ARG A 742 -60.21 7.32 23.13
N LEU A 743 -58.88 7.58 23.18
CA LEU A 743 -57.97 6.79 23.96
C LEU A 743 -58.29 6.78 25.45
N ALA A 744 -58.73 7.92 26.02
CA ALA A 744 -59.20 7.99 27.38
C ALA A 744 -60.52 7.23 27.62
N HIS A 745 -61.37 7.11 26.62
CA HIS A 745 -62.61 6.31 26.70
C HIS A 745 -62.34 4.81 26.56
N ASP A 746 -61.36 4.42 25.70
CA ASP A 746 -61.00 3.03 25.48
C ASP A 746 -60.09 2.46 26.59
N ALA A 747 -59.51 3.32 27.44
CA ALA A 747 -58.68 2.96 28.61
C ALA A 747 -59.50 2.78 29.91
N LEU A 748 -60.78 3.11 29.91
CA LEU A 748 -61.76 2.84 30.96
C LEU A 748 -62.61 1.59 30.63
#